data_db932486c40d4552261cfde2f003f349
#
_entry.id   db932486c40d4552261cfde2f003f349
#
_cell.length_a   1.000
_cell.length_b   1.000
_cell.length_c   1.000
_cell.angle_alpha   90.00
_cell.angle_beta   90.00
_cell.angle_gamma   90.00
#
_symmetry.space_group_name_H-M   'P 1'
#
loop_
_entity.id
_entity.type
_entity.pdbx_description
1 polymer ?
#
loop_
_entity_poly.entity_id
_entity_poly.type
_entity_poly.pdbx_seq_one_letter_code
_entity_poly.pdbx_strand_id
1 'polypeptide(L)'
;MPGTNALEAATGTKKLMEELKQRFPPDLDYAVALDTTLAVTEGMKEIQHTFFEALLLVVLVVFIFLQGWRATLIPLLAVPVSLIGTFIVFPLLGFSINTLSLFGLVLAIGLVVDDAIVVVEAVEHHIEKGMSPKDASLKAMEEVSGPVIAIAIILSAVFVPTAFIPGITGQLYQQFAVTIAISVIFSAFNALSLSPALCALLLKPKVKGTGPLQKFYDWFNRVFGRATDGYISGCSMAIRKSLISLILLVGITVLAGISGNSIPSSFLPDEDQGFIFAGIQLPNAASLQRTGEVATQAEEIITKTPGVKYCSSIIGYNMLSQVQNTYSAFFFISLEEWAKRKKPEEQYEAIKASISKKMDGIPGAMGFAFPPPAIMGVGTSGGVTFILQDRAGKDIAFLAENTKKFIEAAQKRPELGRVTTTFLPTVPQLFVDVDRDKVLKQGVNISDVYKVLQSFMGSGFINYFNRFGRQWQVFLQAEGDYRTNIENIGQFYVRNNEGQTVPLSTLTSVRNIVGPEFTLRFNLYRSAQINATAAAGFSSAQAMKAMEEVFAETMPREMGYDYSGMSFQEKKAMEGVSPIAIFAFSFLCVFLILAAQYESWSLPFSVLLGTPVAVAGAFAGLLFRSFENNIYAQIGLVMLIGLAAKNAILIVEFAKMEYEKGETIMEAALKGARLRLRPILMTSFAFILGCVPLAIASGAGAISRQVMGTTVIFGMAAASFIAIFLIPVTYYVVEKLANKGGAGKTPTASAPGREE
;
A
#
# COMPACT_ATOMS: atom_id res chain seq x y z
N MET A 1 -7.33 -22.85 7.40
CA MET A 1 -6.39 -22.91 8.52
C MET A 1 -5.45 -21.71 8.44
N PRO A 2 -4.90 -21.20 9.54
CA PRO A 2 -3.89 -20.15 9.48
C PRO A 2 -2.72 -20.59 8.59
N GLY A 3 -2.24 -19.71 7.71
CA GLY A 3 -1.16 -20.00 6.76
C GLY A 3 -1.58 -20.66 5.44
N THR A 4 -2.86 -20.92 5.21
CA THR A 4 -3.33 -21.41 3.89
C THR A 4 -3.55 -20.24 2.93
N ASN A 5 -3.40 -20.52 1.62
CA ASN A 5 -3.65 -19.56 0.57
C ASN A 5 -5.18 -19.29 0.44
N ALA A 6 -5.58 -18.03 0.61
CA ALA A 6 -6.99 -17.64 0.56
C ALA A 6 -7.64 -17.90 -0.82
N LEU A 7 -6.90 -17.70 -1.92
CA LEU A 7 -7.39 -17.96 -3.28
C LEU A 7 -7.63 -19.45 -3.53
N GLU A 8 -6.72 -20.29 -3.04
CA GLU A 8 -6.83 -21.74 -3.15
C GLU A 8 -8.02 -22.26 -2.34
N ALA A 9 -8.20 -21.75 -1.11
CA ALA A 9 -9.34 -22.08 -0.26
C ALA A 9 -10.66 -21.65 -0.89
N ALA A 10 -10.75 -20.42 -1.44
CA ALA A 10 -11.95 -19.93 -2.12
C ALA A 10 -12.27 -20.75 -3.37
N THR A 11 -11.26 -21.05 -4.18
CA THR A 11 -11.42 -21.87 -5.41
C THR A 11 -11.88 -23.30 -5.08
N GLY A 12 -11.26 -23.92 -4.07
CA GLY A 12 -11.66 -25.24 -3.59
C GLY A 12 -13.08 -25.28 -3.06
N THR A 13 -13.48 -24.26 -2.30
CA THR A 13 -14.86 -24.13 -1.77
C THR A 13 -15.88 -23.98 -2.91
N LYS A 14 -15.61 -23.08 -3.88
CA LYS A 14 -16.51 -22.87 -5.04
C LYS A 14 -16.64 -24.16 -5.86
N LYS A 15 -15.54 -24.86 -6.11
CA LYS A 15 -15.57 -26.13 -6.82
C LYS A 15 -16.42 -27.18 -6.09
N LEU A 16 -16.24 -27.30 -4.77
CA LEU A 16 -17.05 -28.20 -3.97
C LEU A 16 -18.53 -27.83 -4.00
N MET A 17 -18.87 -26.54 -3.95
CA MET A 17 -20.26 -26.08 -4.04
C MET A 17 -20.90 -26.42 -5.40
N GLU A 18 -20.16 -26.29 -6.50
CA GLU A 18 -20.64 -26.72 -7.83
C GLU A 18 -20.86 -28.23 -7.91
N GLU A 19 -20.00 -29.04 -7.30
CA GLU A 19 -20.18 -30.49 -7.20
C GLU A 19 -21.42 -30.83 -6.36
N LEU A 20 -21.63 -30.14 -5.24
CA LEU A 20 -22.78 -30.34 -4.36
C LEU A 20 -24.09 -29.87 -4.99
N LYS A 21 -24.07 -28.81 -5.81
CA LYS A 21 -25.22 -28.28 -6.53
C LYS A 21 -25.93 -29.37 -7.39
N GLN A 22 -25.16 -30.30 -7.96
CA GLN A 22 -25.69 -31.40 -8.73
C GLN A 22 -26.58 -32.34 -7.89
N ARG A 23 -26.49 -32.29 -6.58
CA ARG A 23 -27.25 -33.09 -5.60
C ARG A 23 -28.34 -32.29 -4.90
N PHE A 24 -28.49 -31.00 -5.24
CA PHE A 24 -29.51 -30.15 -4.62
C PHE A 24 -30.90 -30.53 -5.15
N PRO A 25 -31.93 -30.39 -4.32
CA PRO A 25 -33.30 -30.47 -4.81
C PRO A 25 -33.58 -29.37 -5.86
N PRO A 26 -34.55 -29.56 -6.77
CA PRO A 26 -34.77 -28.61 -7.87
C PRO A 26 -35.13 -27.19 -7.47
N ASP A 27 -35.60 -27.01 -6.25
CA ASP A 27 -36.01 -25.72 -5.64
C ASP A 27 -34.90 -25.06 -4.81
N LEU A 28 -33.70 -25.65 -4.74
CA LEU A 28 -32.57 -25.13 -3.98
C LEU A 28 -31.45 -24.72 -4.94
N ASP A 29 -30.99 -23.48 -4.79
CA ASP A 29 -29.78 -22.98 -5.42
C ASP A 29 -28.90 -22.22 -4.39
N TYR A 30 -27.68 -21.85 -4.76
CA TYR A 30 -26.81 -21.07 -3.89
C TYR A 30 -26.23 -19.84 -4.61
N ALA A 31 -25.93 -18.81 -3.85
CA ALA A 31 -25.19 -17.66 -4.31
C ALA A 31 -24.06 -17.34 -3.33
N VAL A 32 -22.92 -16.90 -3.87
CA VAL A 32 -21.80 -16.40 -3.05
C VAL A 32 -22.07 -14.93 -2.77
N ALA A 33 -22.60 -14.65 -1.59
CA ALA A 33 -22.99 -13.30 -1.21
C ALA A 33 -21.78 -12.42 -0.87
N LEU A 34 -20.72 -13.01 -0.31
CA LEU A 34 -19.47 -12.29 0.00
C LEU A 34 -18.27 -13.16 -0.36
N ASP A 35 -17.38 -12.61 -1.15
CA ASP A 35 -16.09 -13.20 -1.48
C ASP A 35 -14.98 -12.15 -1.33
N THR A 36 -14.22 -12.23 -0.25
CA THR A 36 -13.13 -11.31 0.06
C THR A 36 -11.91 -11.48 -0.85
N THR A 37 -11.87 -12.55 -1.66
CA THR A 37 -10.77 -12.80 -2.60
C THR A 37 -10.98 -12.14 -3.96
N LEU A 38 -12.16 -11.58 -4.23
CA LEU A 38 -12.47 -10.92 -5.50
C LEU A 38 -11.55 -9.74 -5.78
N ALA A 39 -11.29 -8.89 -4.78
CA ALA A 39 -10.40 -7.75 -4.93
C ALA A 39 -8.98 -8.18 -5.32
N VAL A 40 -8.50 -9.31 -4.77
CA VAL A 40 -7.16 -9.85 -5.09
C VAL A 40 -7.15 -10.42 -6.50
N THR A 41 -8.14 -11.23 -6.87
CA THR A 41 -8.20 -11.86 -8.21
C THR A 41 -8.38 -10.83 -9.32
N GLU A 42 -9.26 -9.85 -9.14
CA GLU A 42 -9.44 -8.76 -10.11
C GLU A 42 -8.21 -7.84 -10.14
N GLY A 43 -7.64 -7.50 -8.98
CA GLY A 43 -6.39 -6.75 -8.93
C GLY A 43 -5.25 -7.44 -9.68
N MET A 44 -5.11 -8.76 -9.55
CA MET A 44 -4.10 -9.53 -10.32
C MET A 44 -4.38 -9.51 -11.82
N LYS A 45 -5.63 -9.64 -12.27
CA LYS A 45 -5.98 -9.53 -13.69
C LYS A 45 -5.69 -8.13 -14.24
N GLU A 46 -6.07 -7.10 -13.52
CA GLU A 46 -5.79 -5.71 -13.88
C GLU A 46 -4.29 -5.42 -13.99
N ILE A 47 -3.47 -6.00 -13.08
CA ILE A 47 -2.03 -5.87 -13.17
C ILE A 47 -1.48 -6.59 -14.41
N GLN A 48 -2.04 -7.76 -14.76
CA GLN A 48 -1.65 -8.46 -16.00
C GLN A 48 -1.98 -7.61 -17.24
N HIS A 49 -3.15 -6.98 -17.31
CA HIS A 49 -3.49 -6.04 -18.40
C HIS A 49 -2.51 -4.86 -18.42
N THR A 50 -2.29 -4.22 -17.28
CA THR A 50 -1.32 -3.12 -17.12
C THR A 50 0.09 -3.53 -17.56
N PHE A 51 0.49 -4.77 -17.30
CA PHE A 51 1.79 -5.31 -17.72
C PHE A 51 1.94 -5.34 -19.25
N PHE A 52 0.94 -5.87 -19.97
CA PHE A 52 0.98 -5.91 -21.43
C PHE A 52 0.88 -4.52 -22.07
N GLU A 53 0.07 -3.63 -21.51
CA GLU A 53 -0.02 -2.23 -21.96
C GLU A 53 1.33 -1.51 -21.76
N ALA A 54 1.93 -1.64 -20.59
CA ALA A 54 3.24 -1.07 -20.30
C ALA A 54 4.32 -1.60 -21.25
N LEU A 55 4.35 -2.92 -21.48
CA LEU A 55 5.29 -3.54 -22.40
C LEU A 55 5.12 -3.00 -23.83
N LEU A 56 3.87 -2.87 -24.30
CA LEU A 56 3.57 -2.32 -25.63
C LEU A 56 4.08 -0.88 -25.78
N LEU A 57 3.81 -0.03 -24.77
CA LEU A 57 4.24 1.37 -24.76
C LEU A 57 5.78 1.50 -24.75
N VAL A 58 6.44 0.69 -23.94
CA VAL A 58 7.90 0.64 -23.87
C VAL A 58 8.48 0.23 -25.23
N VAL A 59 7.97 -0.83 -25.86
CA VAL A 59 8.41 -1.30 -27.19
C VAL A 59 8.21 -0.21 -28.24
N LEU A 60 7.07 0.50 -28.19
CA LEU A 60 6.80 1.61 -29.13
C LEU A 60 7.87 2.71 -29.01
N VAL A 61 8.21 3.13 -27.79
CA VAL A 61 9.25 4.15 -27.57
C VAL A 61 10.58 3.67 -28.08
N VAL A 62 10.99 2.48 -27.69
CA VAL A 62 12.28 1.90 -28.12
C VAL A 62 12.36 1.80 -29.64
N PHE A 63 11.26 1.41 -30.30
CA PHE A 63 11.19 1.34 -31.77
C PHE A 63 11.36 2.72 -32.43
N ILE A 64 10.75 3.78 -31.89
CA ILE A 64 10.88 5.15 -32.40
C ILE A 64 12.34 5.64 -32.31
N PHE A 65 13.01 5.35 -31.18
CA PHE A 65 14.38 5.83 -30.94
C PHE A 65 15.45 5.00 -31.66
N LEU A 66 15.37 3.66 -31.64
CA LEU A 66 16.33 2.78 -32.30
C LEU A 66 16.12 2.70 -33.82
N GLN A 67 14.91 3.01 -34.31
CA GLN A 67 14.58 3.08 -35.74
C GLN A 67 14.88 1.77 -36.53
N GLY A 68 14.81 0.63 -35.79
CA GLY A 68 15.10 -0.68 -36.38
C GLY A 68 14.36 -1.80 -35.65
N TRP A 69 13.53 -2.59 -36.34
CA TRP A 69 12.77 -3.67 -35.72
C TRP A 69 13.68 -4.75 -35.12
N ARG A 70 14.85 -5.01 -35.71
CA ARG A 70 15.83 -5.98 -35.19
C ARG A 70 16.49 -5.50 -33.90
N ALA A 71 16.82 -4.22 -33.83
CA ALA A 71 17.35 -3.59 -32.63
C ALA A 71 16.31 -3.58 -31.48
N THR A 72 15.04 -3.32 -31.83
CA THR A 72 13.93 -3.34 -30.85
C THR A 72 13.62 -4.74 -30.33
N LEU A 73 13.79 -5.77 -31.17
CA LEU A 73 13.51 -7.16 -30.79
C LEU A 73 14.45 -7.64 -29.66
N ILE A 74 15.68 -7.14 -29.58
CA ILE A 74 16.67 -7.57 -28.60
C ILE A 74 16.24 -7.20 -27.15
N PRO A 75 15.94 -5.93 -26.83
CA PRO A 75 15.38 -5.58 -25.52
C PRO A 75 14.04 -6.26 -25.25
N LEU A 76 13.20 -6.45 -26.28
CA LEU A 76 11.91 -7.13 -26.11
C LEU A 76 12.06 -8.59 -25.66
N LEU A 77 13.09 -9.29 -26.12
CA LEU A 77 13.38 -10.67 -25.70
C LEU A 77 14.04 -10.72 -24.31
N ALA A 78 14.81 -9.71 -23.93
CA ALA A 78 15.46 -9.66 -22.62
C ALA A 78 14.47 -9.49 -21.46
N VAL A 79 13.36 -8.77 -21.68
CA VAL A 79 12.35 -8.51 -20.63
C VAL A 79 11.71 -9.79 -20.09
N PRO A 80 11.09 -10.66 -20.90
CA PRO A 80 10.48 -11.89 -20.39
C PRO A 80 11.49 -12.78 -19.66
N VAL A 81 12.73 -12.87 -20.17
CA VAL A 81 13.77 -13.71 -19.55
C VAL A 81 14.12 -13.20 -18.15
N SER A 82 14.28 -11.90 -17.97
CA SER A 82 14.60 -11.32 -16.67
C SER A 82 13.44 -11.43 -15.68
N LEU A 83 12.21 -11.16 -16.13
CA LEU A 83 11.02 -11.19 -15.27
C LEU A 83 10.64 -12.62 -14.87
N ILE A 84 10.70 -13.59 -15.80
CA ILE A 84 10.44 -15.00 -15.49
C ILE A 84 11.58 -15.54 -14.60
N GLY A 85 12.82 -15.14 -14.85
CA GLY A 85 13.97 -15.46 -14.02
C GLY A 85 13.77 -15.07 -12.55
N THR A 86 13.10 -13.94 -12.30
CA THR A 86 12.79 -13.48 -10.94
C THR A 86 11.97 -14.50 -10.14
N PHE A 87 11.04 -15.20 -10.78
CA PHE A 87 10.22 -16.21 -10.12
C PHE A 87 11.00 -17.45 -9.66
N ILE A 88 12.20 -17.72 -10.22
CA ILE A 88 13.04 -18.83 -9.78
C ILE A 88 13.49 -18.65 -8.33
N VAL A 89 13.68 -17.40 -7.91
CA VAL A 89 14.19 -17.08 -6.57
C VAL A 89 13.07 -17.00 -5.52
N PHE A 90 11.81 -16.75 -5.92
CA PHE A 90 10.68 -16.63 -5.00
C PHE A 90 10.52 -17.84 -4.06
N PRO A 91 10.51 -19.09 -4.53
CA PRO A 91 10.40 -20.25 -3.65
C PRO A 91 11.56 -20.37 -2.65
N LEU A 92 12.78 -19.94 -3.04
CA LEU A 92 13.95 -19.97 -2.17
C LEU A 92 13.84 -18.99 -1.00
N LEU A 93 13.10 -17.88 -1.21
CA LEU A 93 12.85 -16.84 -0.21
C LEU A 93 11.53 -17.04 0.54
N GLY A 94 10.74 -18.05 0.20
CA GLY A 94 9.40 -18.26 0.73
C GLY A 94 8.39 -17.19 0.28
N PHE A 95 8.63 -16.53 -0.86
CA PHE A 95 7.75 -15.54 -1.42
C PHE A 95 6.64 -16.18 -2.27
N SER A 96 5.45 -15.59 -2.20
CA SER A 96 4.34 -15.92 -3.07
C SER A 96 4.13 -14.83 -4.13
N ILE A 97 3.46 -15.20 -5.22
CA ILE A 97 2.97 -14.23 -6.20
C ILE A 97 1.78 -13.50 -5.58
N ASN A 98 1.92 -12.21 -5.39
CA ASN A 98 0.89 -11.33 -4.84
C ASN A 98 0.87 -9.97 -5.57
N THR A 99 -0.05 -9.10 -5.21
CA THR A 99 -0.20 -7.79 -5.87
C THR A 99 1.06 -6.93 -5.78
N LEU A 100 1.79 -6.98 -4.65
CA LEU A 100 3.02 -6.18 -4.44
C LEU A 100 4.17 -6.69 -5.33
N SER A 101 4.37 -8.01 -5.41
CA SER A 101 5.38 -8.58 -6.28
C SER A 101 5.08 -8.31 -7.75
N LEU A 102 3.80 -8.36 -8.15
CA LEU A 102 3.37 -8.01 -9.51
C LEU A 102 3.56 -6.52 -9.81
N PHE A 103 3.29 -5.61 -8.86
CA PHE A 103 3.61 -4.20 -9.00
C PHE A 103 5.11 -3.99 -9.22
N GLY A 104 5.95 -4.68 -8.43
CA GLY A 104 7.39 -4.66 -8.61
C GLY A 104 7.81 -5.09 -10.00
N LEU A 105 7.18 -6.14 -10.55
CA LEU A 105 7.46 -6.62 -11.91
C LEU A 105 7.03 -5.63 -13.00
N VAL A 106 5.87 -4.98 -12.88
CA VAL A 106 5.43 -3.96 -13.85
C VAL A 106 6.44 -2.80 -13.90
N LEU A 107 6.90 -2.34 -12.74
CA LEU A 107 7.92 -1.29 -12.68
C LEU A 107 9.29 -1.78 -13.17
N ALA A 108 9.62 -3.05 -12.93
CA ALA A 108 10.85 -3.65 -13.42
C ALA A 108 10.93 -3.72 -14.96
N ILE A 109 9.79 -3.72 -15.70
CA ILE A 109 9.80 -3.70 -17.17
C ILE A 109 10.67 -2.55 -17.68
N GLY A 110 10.40 -1.34 -17.19
CA GLY A 110 11.15 -0.16 -17.63
C GLY A 110 12.62 -0.17 -17.22
N LEU A 111 12.95 -0.77 -16.08
CA LEU A 111 14.33 -0.91 -15.59
C LEU A 111 15.11 -1.94 -16.41
N VAL A 112 14.49 -3.08 -16.68
CA VAL A 112 15.10 -4.23 -17.38
C VAL A 112 15.36 -3.92 -18.86
N VAL A 113 14.43 -3.23 -19.51
CA VAL A 113 14.60 -2.83 -20.92
C VAL A 113 15.82 -1.94 -21.11
N ASP A 114 16.09 -1.08 -20.14
CA ASP A 114 17.13 -0.05 -20.21
C ASP A 114 18.56 -0.65 -20.33
N ASP A 115 18.88 -1.69 -19.57
CA ASP A 115 20.21 -2.34 -19.63
C ASP A 115 20.49 -2.93 -21.02
N ALA A 116 19.48 -3.59 -21.59
CA ALA A 116 19.59 -4.13 -22.95
C ALA A 116 19.72 -3.01 -24.01
N ILE A 117 19.04 -1.88 -23.83
CA ILE A 117 19.11 -0.71 -24.71
C ILE A 117 20.53 -0.14 -24.76
N VAL A 118 21.17 0.03 -23.58
CA VAL A 118 22.55 0.57 -23.51
C VAL A 118 23.51 -0.28 -24.33
N VAL A 119 23.38 -1.62 -24.26
CA VAL A 119 24.22 -2.53 -25.06
C VAL A 119 23.93 -2.42 -26.55
N VAL A 120 22.64 -2.47 -26.94
CA VAL A 120 22.23 -2.38 -28.35
C VAL A 120 22.73 -1.08 -28.99
N GLU A 121 22.57 0.05 -28.28
CA GLU A 121 23.01 1.35 -28.79
C GLU A 121 24.54 1.44 -28.95
N ALA A 122 25.32 0.93 -27.99
CA ALA A 122 26.76 0.90 -28.07
C ALA A 122 27.23 0.05 -29.30
N VAL A 123 26.58 -1.10 -29.53
CA VAL A 123 26.86 -1.96 -30.68
C VAL A 123 26.49 -1.26 -32.00
N GLU A 124 25.28 -0.64 -32.06
CA GLU A 124 24.87 0.11 -33.29
C GLU A 124 25.83 1.25 -33.60
N HIS A 125 26.32 1.96 -32.58
CA HIS A 125 27.30 3.03 -32.79
C HIS A 125 28.61 2.53 -33.47
N HIS A 126 29.10 1.35 -33.07
CA HIS A 126 30.28 0.75 -33.70
C HIS A 126 30.00 0.18 -35.10
N ILE A 127 28.80 -0.37 -35.33
CA ILE A 127 28.35 -0.79 -36.67
C ILE A 127 28.26 0.42 -37.62
N GLU A 128 27.75 1.56 -37.15
CA GLU A 128 27.68 2.80 -37.93
C GLU A 128 29.08 3.36 -38.29
N LYS A 129 30.10 3.04 -37.47
CA LYS A 129 31.53 3.32 -37.77
C LYS A 129 32.18 2.33 -38.73
N GLY A 130 31.43 1.33 -39.20
CA GLY A 130 31.88 0.36 -40.21
C GLY A 130 32.41 -0.95 -39.66
N MET A 131 32.29 -1.23 -38.38
CA MET A 131 32.69 -2.53 -37.79
C MET A 131 31.69 -3.63 -38.15
N SER A 132 32.15 -4.89 -38.19
CA SER A 132 31.24 -6.04 -38.30
C SER A 132 30.37 -6.16 -37.04
N PRO A 133 29.15 -6.71 -37.14
CA PRO A 133 28.30 -6.85 -35.96
C PRO A 133 28.96 -7.62 -34.79
N LYS A 134 29.80 -8.61 -35.09
CA LYS A 134 30.55 -9.38 -34.11
C LYS A 134 31.60 -8.53 -33.40
N ASP A 135 32.45 -7.85 -34.19
CA ASP A 135 33.52 -7.02 -33.64
C ASP A 135 32.97 -5.79 -32.92
N ALA A 136 31.88 -5.21 -33.44
CA ALA A 136 31.15 -4.14 -32.80
C ALA A 136 30.59 -4.56 -31.44
N SER A 137 30.06 -5.79 -31.34
CA SER A 137 29.57 -6.32 -30.05
C SER A 137 30.68 -6.53 -29.05
N LEU A 138 31.84 -7.07 -29.47
CA LEU A 138 33.00 -7.23 -28.58
C LEU A 138 33.50 -5.88 -28.09
N LYS A 139 33.64 -4.91 -28.98
CA LYS A 139 34.12 -3.56 -28.65
C LYS A 139 33.15 -2.82 -27.71
N ALA A 140 31.85 -2.90 -28.00
CA ALA A 140 30.82 -2.31 -27.15
C ALA A 140 30.85 -2.91 -25.72
N MET A 141 31.07 -4.21 -25.61
CA MET A 141 31.13 -4.86 -24.27
C MET A 141 32.36 -4.45 -23.47
N GLU A 142 33.50 -4.16 -24.09
CA GLU A 142 34.66 -3.58 -23.43
C GLU A 142 34.34 -2.19 -22.81
N GLU A 143 33.49 -1.41 -23.48
CA GLU A 143 33.15 -0.06 -23.04
C GLU A 143 32.01 0.00 -22.02
N VAL A 144 30.99 -0.90 -22.12
CA VAL A 144 29.75 -0.77 -21.33
C VAL A 144 29.57 -1.81 -20.22
N SER A 145 30.37 -2.88 -20.17
CA SER A 145 30.23 -3.94 -19.16
C SER A 145 30.41 -3.41 -17.73
N GLY A 146 31.44 -2.59 -17.49
CA GLY A 146 31.68 -1.97 -16.18
C GLY A 146 30.50 -1.13 -15.70
N PRO A 147 30.08 -0.11 -16.47
CA PRO A 147 28.89 0.68 -16.17
C PRO A 147 27.61 -0.13 -15.92
N VAL A 148 27.32 -1.16 -16.72
CA VAL A 148 26.13 -2.01 -16.54
C VAL A 148 26.15 -2.77 -15.22
N ILE A 149 27.29 -3.40 -14.87
CA ILE A 149 27.46 -4.07 -13.58
C ILE A 149 27.26 -3.10 -12.41
N ALA A 150 27.87 -1.94 -12.51
CA ALA A 150 27.80 -0.93 -11.47
C ALA A 150 26.37 -0.42 -11.25
N ILE A 151 25.65 -0.11 -12.33
CA ILE A 151 24.25 0.34 -12.25
C ILE A 151 23.39 -0.74 -11.61
N ALA A 152 23.58 -2.02 -11.97
CA ALA A 152 22.83 -3.13 -11.39
C ALA A 152 23.08 -3.29 -9.88
N ILE A 153 24.35 -3.17 -9.44
CA ILE A 153 24.71 -3.21 -8.02
C ILE A 153 24.08 -2.02 -7.27
N ILE A 154 24.16 -0.80 -7.84
CA ILE A 154 23.61 0.40 -7.22
C ILE A 154 22.08 0.30 -7.09
N LEU A 155 21.39 -0.08 -8.18
CA LEU A 155 19.94 -0.26 -8.17
C LEU A 155 19.51 -1.32 -7.16
N SER A 156 20.23 -2.43 -7.06
CA SER A 156 19.93 -3.48 -6.08
C SER A 156 20.20 -2.99 -4.65
N ALA A 157 21.30 -2.27 -4.43
CA ALA A 157 21.71 -1.79 -3.11
C ALA A 157 20.80 -0.70 -2.53
N VAL A 158 20.13 0.11 -3.38
CA VAL A 158 19.12 1.09 -2.93
C VAL A 158 18.01 0.42 -2.13
N PHE A 159 17.68 -0.83 -2.44
CA PHE A 159 16.62 -1.58 -1.78
C PHE A 159 17.08 -2.34 -0.51
N VAL A 160 18.39 -2.50 -0.29
CA VAL A 160 18.90 -3.22 0.89
C VAL A 160 18.40 -2.64 2.21
N PRO A 161 18.37 -1.30 2.43
CA PRO A 161 17.87 -0.74 3.68
C PRO A 161 16.42 -1.08 4.00
N THR A 162 15.59 -1.28 2.99
CA THR A 162 14.17 -1.60 3.19
C THR A 162 13.97 -3.01 3.77
N ALA A 163 14.94 -3.91 3.62
CA ALA A 163 14.90 -5.25 4.20
C ALA A 163 15.04 -5.26 5.73
N PHE A 164 15.53 -4.17 6.32
CA PHE A 164 15.73 -4.03 7.76
C PHE A 164 14.56 -3.36 8.49
N ILE A 165 13.50 -2.99 7.77
CA ILE A 165 12.30 -2.40 8.37
C ILE A 165 11.51 -3.51 9.08
N PRO A 166 11.22 -3.37 10.39
CA PRO A 166 10.46 -4.39 11.11
C PRO A 166 8.95 -4.31 10.85
N GLY A 167 8.23 -5.40 11.18
CA GLY A 167 6.78 -5.44 11.18
C GLY A 167 6.14 -5.60 9.79
N ILE A 168 4.83 -5.35 9.71
CA ILE A 168 4.05 -5.49 8.47
C ILE A 168 4.58 -4.55 7.39
N THR A 169 4.94 -3.32 7.76
CA THR A 169 5.55 -2.35 6.87
C THR A 169 6.79 -2.92 6.17
N GLY A 170 7.69 -3.52 6.95
CA GLY A 170 8.91 -4.14 6.42
C GLY A 170 8.62 -5.27 5.44
N GLN A 171 7.62 -6.10 5.72
CA GLN A 171 7.22 -7.19 4.82
C GLN A 171 6.69 -6.65 3.47
N LEU A 172 5.92 -5.56 3.50
CA LEU A 172 5.42 -4.91 2.28
C LEU A 172 6.57 -4.36 1.43
N TYR A 173 7.50 -3.63 2.06
CA TYR A 173 8.70 -3.12 1.37
C TYR A 173 9.59 -4.24 0.86
N GLN A 174 9.84 -5.26 1.67
CA GLN A 174 10.75 -6.35 1.35
C GLN A 174 10.31 -7.11 0.10
N GLN A 175 9.04 -7.50 0.01
CA GLN A 175 8.54 -8.23 -1.16
C GLN A 175 8.69 -7.44 -2.45
N PHE A 176 8.37 -6.15 -2.41
CA PHE A 176 8.51 -5.25 -3.55
C PHE A 176 9.99 -5.04 -3.92
N ALA A 177 10.80 -4.66 -2.94
CA ALA A 177 12.21 -4.33 -3.11
C ALA A 177 13.04 -5.51 -3.62
N VAL A 178 12.84 -6.67 -3.03
CA VAL A 178 13.54 -7.90 -3.44
C VAL A 178 13.13 -8.32 -4.85
N THR A 179 11.85 -8.19 -5.21
CA THR A 179 11.37 -8.48 -6.56
C THR A 179 12.10 -7.63 -7.60
N ILE A 180 12.22 -6.32 -7.35
CA ILE A 180 12.93 -5.41 -8.28
C ILE A 180 14.42 -5.72 -8.29
N ALA A 181 15.05 -5.87 -7.12
CA ALA A 181 16.49 -6.15 -7.03
C ALA A 181 16.89 -7.40 -7.81
N ILE A 182 16.13 -8.49 -7.66
CA ILE A 182 16.36 -9.73 -8.40
C ILE A 182 16.13 -9.52 -9.90
N SER A 183 15.07 -8.80 -10.30
CA SER A 183 14.79 -8.50 -11.71
C SER A 183 15.94 -7.72 -12.35
N VAL A 184 16.52 -6.75 -11.63
CA VAL A 184 17.67 -5.97 -12.09
C VAL A 184 18.93 -6.82 -12.22
N ILE A 185 19.18 -7.76 -11.28
CA ILE A 185 20.32 -8.70 -11.37
C ILE A 185 20.20 -9.59 -12.62
N PHE A 186 19.00 -10.16 -12.87
CA PHE A 186 18.76 -10.94 -14.09
C PHE A 186 18.85 -10.07 -15.36
N SER A 187 18.44 -8.79 -15.29
CA SER A 187 18.59 -7.83 -16.38
C SER A 187 20.04 -7.62 -16.73
N ALA A 188 20.89 -7.34 -15.75
CA ALA A 188 22.32 -7.16 -15.97
C ALA A 188 22.97 -8.44 -16.55
N PHE A 189 22.60 -9.61 -16.03
CA PHE A 189 23.07 -10.88 -16.59
C PHE A 189 22.69 -11.03 -18.08
N ASN A 190 21.44 -10.71 -18.43
CA ASN A 190 20.98 -10.73 -19.83
C ASN A 190 21.67 -9.67 -20.68
N ALA A 191 21.89 -8.48 -20.15
CA ALA A 191 22.59 -7.40 -20.85
C ALA A 191 24.05 -7.76 -21.16
N LEU A 192 24.69 -8.55 -20.28
CA LEU A 192 26.08 -8.97 -20.44
C LEU A 192 26.25 -10.26 -21.28
N SER A 193 25.20 -11.06 -21.45
CA SER A 193 25.26 -12.34 -22.15
C SER A 193 24.34 -12.42 -23.37
N LEU A 194 23.02 -12.35 -23.14
CA LEU A 194 22.01 -12.54 -24.19
C LEU A 194 22.01 -11.36 -25.20
N SER A 195 22.04 -10.12 -24.71
CA SER A 195 21.93 -8.94 -25.56
C SER A 195 23.09 -8.81 -26.54
N PRO A 196 24.38 -8.93 -26.17
CA PRO A 196 25.49 -8.87 -27.16
C PRO A 196 25.48 -10.05 -28.13
N ALA A 197 25.10 -11.24 -27.70
CA ALA A 197 24.95 -12.39 -28.58
C ALA A 197 23.88 -12.17 -29.66
N LEU A 198 22.71 -11.64 -29.25
CA LEU A 198 21.63 -11.29 -30.18
C LEU A 198 22.01 -10.11 -31.07
N CYS A 199 22.78 -9.13 -30.59
CA CYS A 199 23.32 -8.04 -31.43
C CYS A 199 24.23 -8.59 -32.55
N ALA A 200 25.15 -9.47 -32.20
CA ALA A 200 26.05 -10.08 -33.18
C ALA A 200 25.31 -10.90 -34.24
N LEU A 201 24.18 -11.54 -33.87
CA LEU A 201 23.41 -12.40 -34.79
C LEU A 201 22.38 -11.62 -35.62
N LEU A 202 21.67 -10.64 -35.01
CA LEU A 202 20.49 -10.01 -35.63
C LEU A 202 20.77 -8.65 -36.27
N LEU A 203 21.72 -7.88 -35.73
CA LEU A 203 22.00 -6.54 -36.26
C LEU A 203 22.67 -6.59 -37.63
N LYS A 204 22.33 -5.61 -38.44
CA LYS A 204 22.93 -5.40 -39.76
C LYS A 204 23.18 -3.90 -39.98
N PRO A 205 24.14 -3.51 -40.79
CA PRO A 205 24.34 -2.11 -41.19
C PRO A 205 23.02 -1.51 -41.72
N LYS A 206 22.67 -0.32 -41.25
CA LYS A 206 21.44 0.37 -41.67
C LYS A 206 21.54 0.82 -43.11
N VAL A 207 20.63 0.33 -43.96
CA VAL A 207 20.48 0.81 -45.35
C VAL A 207 19.39 1.88 -45.36
N LYS A 208 19.68 3.07 -45.90
CA LYS A 208 18.70 4.15 -46.03
C LYS A 208 17.55 3.72 -46.94
N GLY A 209 16.35 3.59 -46.36
CA GLY A 209 15.13 3.31 -47.12
C GLY A 209 14.53 4.59 -47.72
N THR A 210 13.59 4.43 -48.68
CA THR A 210 12.91 5.56 -49.35
C THR A 210 11.42 5.70 -48.95
N GLY A 211 10.96 4.92 -47.95
CA GLY A 211 9.56 4.84 -47.58
C GLY A 211 9.06 5.97 -46.61
N PRO A 212 7.76 6.01 -46.32
CA PRO A 212 7.17 7.01 -45.40
C PRO A 212 7.76 6.96 -43.97
N LEU A 213 8.11 5.78 -43.49
CA LEU A 213 8.82 5.58 -42.22
C LEU A 213 10.19 6.30 -42.21
N GLN A 214 10.93 6.28 -43.34
CA GLN A 214 12.20 6.98 -43.41
C GLN A 214 12.04 8.50 -43.31
N LYS A 215 10.98 9.07 -43.93
CA LYS A 215 10.66 10.51 -43.79
C LYS A 215 10.34 10.90 -42.34
N PHE A 216 9.64 10.01 -41.63
CA PHE A 216 9.37 10.19 -40.19
C PHE A 216 10.68 10.15 -39.38
N TYR A 217 11.56 9.19 -39.65
CA TYR A 217 12.85 9.09 -38.97
C TYR A 217 13.74 10.28 -39.22
N ASP A 218 13.79 10.78 -40.46
CA ASP A 218 14.58 11.96 -40.85
C ASP A 218 14.02 13.23 -40.17
N TRP A 219 12.69 13.34 -40.05
CA TRP A 219 12.04 14.42 -39.29
C TRP A 219 12.40 14.32 -37.81
N PHE A 220 12.21 13.13 -37.20
CA PHE A 220 12.52 12.87 -35.81
C PHE A 220 13.98 13.20 -35.49
N ASN A 221 14.93 12.71 -36.28
CA ASN A 221 16.35 12.96 -36.08
C ASN A 221 16.71 14.43 -36.19
N ARG A 222 16.04 15.18 -37.09
CA ARG A 222 16.25 16.62 -37.25
C ARG A 222 15.72 17.40 -36.04
N VAL A 223 14.54 17.05 -35.54
CA VAL A 223 13.96 17.67 -34.32
C VAL A 223 14.83 17.35 -33.12
N PHE A 224 15.22 16.08 -32.99
CA PHE A 224 16.08 15.62 -31.89
C PHE A 224 17.47 16.29 -31.93
N GLY A 225 18.07 16.44 -33.10
CA GLY A 225 19.34 17.15 -33.26
C GLY A 225 19.26 18.61 -32.77
N ARG A 226 18.18 19.33 -33.15
CA ARG A 226 17.96 20.71 -32.66
C ARG A 226 17.75 20.75 -31.12
N ALA A 227 17.01 19.77 -30.57
CA ALA A 227 16.83 19.66 -29.13
C ALA A 227 18.17 19.40 -28.41
N THR A 228 19.02 18.54 -28.98
CA THR A 228 20.37 18.27 -28.45
C THR A 228 21.26 19.52 -28.45
N ASP A 229 21.27 20.29 -29.54
CA ASP A 229 22.05 21.53 -29.59
C ASP A 229 21.52 22.58 -28.61
N GLY A 230 20.21 22.70 -28.47
CA GLY A 230 19.58 23.54 -27.43
C GLY A 230 19.95 23.11 -26.01
N TYR A 231 19.92 21.80 -25.73
CA TYR A 231 20.32 21.22 -24.45
C TYR A 231 21.81 21.55 -24.13
N ILE A 232 22.72 21.33 -25.06
CA ILE A 232 24.14 21.61 -24.85
C ILE A 232 24.41 23.10 -24.65
N SER A 233 23.69 23.98 -25.38
CA SER A 233 23.75 25.43 -25.14
C SER A 233 23.27 25.79 -23.75
N GLY A 234 22.16 25.16 -23.29
CA GLY A 234 21.65 25.32 -21.92
C GLY A 234 22.64 24.84 -20.86
N CYS A 235 23.25 23.67 -21.03
CA CYS A 235 24.28 23.14 -20.14
C CYS A 235 25.52 24.05 -20.08
N SER A 236 25.96 24.56 -21.23
CA SER A 236 27.10 25.50 -21.30
C SER A 236 26.80 26.80 -20.52
N MET A 237 25.57 27.34 -20.68
CA MET A 237 25.12 28.51 -19.91
C MET A 237 25.04 28.20 -18.41
N ALA A 238 24.50 27.05 -18.03
CA ALA A 238 24.39 26.62 -16.64
C ALA A 238 25.78 26.42 -15.98
N ILE A 239 26.75 25.84 -16.69
CA ILE A 239 28.13 25.68 -16.20
C ILE A 239 28.79 27.04 -16.02
N ARG A 240 28.67 27.95 -16.99
CA ARG A 240 29.21 29.31 -16.88
C ARG A 240 28.64 30.08 -15.68
N LYS A 241 27.38 29.84 -15.35
CA LYS A 241 26.67 30.43 -14.21
C LYS A 241 26.50 29.42 -13.07
N SER A 242 27.52 28.62 -12.79
CA SER A 242 27.47 27.49 -11.85
C SER A 242 26.95 27.86 -10.46
N LEU A 243 27.26 29.05 -9.95
CA LEU A 243 26.75 29.52 -8.66
C LEU A 243 25.22 29.65 -8.66
N ILE A 244 24.64 30.22 -9.73
CA ILE A 244 23.18 30.35 -9.85
C ILE A 244 22.54 28.97 -9.97
N SER A 245 23.16 28.07 -10.73
CA SER A 245 22.68 26.68 -10.90
C SER A 245 22.72 25.92 -9.57
N LEU A 246 23.73 26.13 -8.73
CA LEU A 246 23.79 25.53 -7.38
C LEU A 246 22.75 26.13 -6.43
N ILE A 247 22.54 27.45 -6.49
CA ILE A 247 21.46 28.10 -5.70
C ILE A 247 20.10 27.55 -6.12
N LEU A 248 19.87 27.37 -7.41
CA LEU A 248 18.65 26.74 -7.92
C LEU A 248 18.49 25.30 -7.40
N LEU A 249 19.56 24.50 -7.41
CA LEU A 249 19.54 23.14 -6.88
C LEU A 249 19.20 23.10 -5.39
N VAL A 250 19.83 23.99 -4.59
CA VAL A 250 19.51 24.14 -3.17
C VAL A 250 18.06 24.58 -2.99
N GLY A 251 17.58 25.53 -3.79
CA GLY A 251 16.18 25.98 -3.78
C GLY A 251 15.20 24.84 -4.07
N ILE A 252 15.49 24.00 -5.06
CA ILE A 252 14.67 22.81 -5.36
C ILE A 252 14.70 21.81 -4.22
N THR A 253 15.86 21.60 -3.58
CA THR A 253 16.00 20.70 -2.42
C THR A 253 15.18 21.19 -1.24
N VAL A 254 15.22 22.50 -0.94
CA VAL A 254 14.41 23.10 0.12
C VAL A 254 12.91 22.99 -0.22
N LEU A 255 12.54 23.24 -1.48
CA LEU A 255 11.16 23.08 -1.95
C LEU A 255 10.68 21.63 -1.80
N ALA A 256 11.52 20.64 -2.11
CA ALA A 256 11.23 19.23 -1.88
C ALA A 256 10.95 18.94 -0.40
N GLY A 257 11.77 19.48 0.50
CA GLY A 257 11.58 19.33 1.95
C GLY A 257 10.28 19.96 2.44
N ILE A 258 9.95 21.17 1.99
CA ILE A 258 8.70 21.87 2.34
C ILE A 258 7.50 21.09 1.80
N SER A 259 7.53 20.69 0.52
CA SER A 259 6.47 19.92 -0.12
C SER A 259 6.25 18.57 0.58
N GLY A 260 7.32 17.85 0.90
CA GLY A 260 7.23 16.57 1.60
C GLY A 260 6.61 16.68 3.00
N ASN A 261 6.87 17.77 3.70
CA ASN A 261 6.27 18.03 5.02
C ASN A 261 4.81 18.52 4.93
N SER A 262 4.41 19.07 3.78
CA SER A 262 3.06 19.58 3.56
C SER A 262 2.08 18.49 3.07
N ILE A 263 2.59 17.39 2.52
CA ILE A 263 1.76 16.28 2.04
C ILE A 263 1.30 15.46 3.26
N PRO A 264 -0.02 15.24 3.43
CA PRO A 264 -0.53 14.37 4.48
C PRO A 264 0.06 12.96 4.35
N SER A 265 0.46 12.37 5.47
CA SER A 265 0.95 11.00 5.50
C SER A 265 -0.16 10.04 5.91
N SER A 266 -0.13 8.82 5.37
CA SER A 266 -0.97 7.71 5.79
C SER A 266 -0.18 6.40 5.69
N PHE A 267 -0.72 5.33 6.29
CA PHE A 267 -0.10 4.01 6.20
C PHE A 267 -0.43 3.34 4.85
N LEU A 268 -1.68 3.01 4.65
CA LEU A 268 -2.23 2.45 3.42
C LEU A 268 -3.44 3.27 2.98
N PRO A 269 -3.64 3.48 1.68
CA PRO A 269 -4.81 4.18 1.19
C PRO A 269 -6.07 3.31 1.36
N ASP A 270 -7.23 3.96 1.54
CA ASP A 270 -8.51 3.27 1.44
C ASP A 270 -8.75 2.81 -0.01
N GLU A 271 -8.98 1.52 -0.19
CA GLU A 271 -9.17 0.88 -1.49
C GLU A 271 -10.58 0.34 -1.64
N ASP A 272 -11.09 0.38 -2.86
CA ASP A 272 -12.32 -0.33 -3.21
C ASP A 272 -12.07 -1.83 -3.26
N GLN A 273 -12.44 -2.52 -2.18
CA GLN A 273 -12.31 -3.97 -2.04
C GLN A 273 -13.50 -4.75 -2.65
N GLY A 274 -14.47 -4.06 -3.28
CA GLY A 274 -15.68 -4.67 -3.83
C GLY A 274 -16.76 -4.96 -2.80
N PHE A 275 -16.59 -4.52 -1.56
CA PHE A 275 -17.60 -4.62 -0.49
C PHE A 275 -17.45 -3.50 0.54
N ILE A 276 -18.55 -3.23 1.25
CA ILE A 276 -18.66 -2.20 2.29
C ILE A 276 -19.27 -2.85 3.52
N PHE A 277 -18.91 -2.38 4.69
CA PHE A 277 -19.53 -2.71 5.95
C PHE A 277 -20.54 -1.63 6.36
N ALA A 278 -21.64 -2.05 6.96
CA ALA A 278 -22.56 -1.13 7.61
C ALA A 278 -23.06 -1.72 8.94
N GLY A 279 -23.46 -0.84 9.81
CA GLY A 279 -24.04 -1.20 11.11
C GLY A 279 -25.23 -0.33 11.43
N ILE A 280 -26.17 -0.90 12.20
CA ILE A 280 -27.22 -0.16 12.88
C ILE A 280 -27.14 -0.45 14.36
N GLN A 281 -27.45 0.56 15.13
CA GLN A 281 -27.59 0.44 16.59
C GLN A 281 -28.86 1.16 17.03
N LEU A 282 -29.72 0.41 17.67
CA LEU A 282 -30.95 0.91 18.30
C LEU A 282 -30.65 1.42 19.74
N PRO A 283 -31.59 2.08 20.39
CA PRO A 283 -31.47 2.37 21.83
C PRO A 283 -31.16 1.11 22.62
N ASN A 284 -30.34 1.27 23.65
CA ASN A 284 -29.90 0.17 24.51
C ASN A 284 -31.09 -0.66 25.01
N ALA A 285 -30.95 -1.98 25.03
CA ALA A 285 -31.97 -2.94 25.41
C ALA A 285 -33.21 -3.00 24.48
N ALA A 286 -33.14 -2.49 23.25
CA ALA A 286 -34.18 -2.80 22.28
C ALA A 286 -34.26 -4.32 22.03
N SER A 287 -35.44 -4.84 21.72
CA SER A 287 -35.66 -6.26 21.49
C SER A 287 -35.06 -6.67 20.11
N LEU A 288 -34.72 -7.95 20.00
CA LEU A 288 -34.20 -8.52 18.74
C LEU A 288 -35.21 -8.40 17.61
N GLN A 289 -36.52 -8.53 17.92
CA GLN A 289 -37.61 -8.38 16.93
C GLN A 289 -37.61 -6.96 16.32
N ARG A 290 -37.59 -5.93 17.22
CA ARG A 290 -37.51 -4.54 16.75
C ARG A 290 -36.24 -4.27 15.93
N THR A 291 -35.13 -4.84 16.36
CA THR A 291 -33.87 -4.73 15.59
C THR A 291 -34.00 -5.41 14.22
N GLY A 292 -34.69 -6.55 14.14
CA GLY A 292 -34.99 -7.22 12.87
C GLY A 292 -35.85 -6.38 11.94
N GLU A 293 -36.90 -5.73 12.42
CA GLU A 293 -37.75 -4.83 11.64
C GLU A 293 -36.95 -3.65 11.07
N VAL A 294 -36.11 -3.03 11.91
CA VAL A 294 -35.26 -1.93 11.46
C VAL A 294 -34.16 -2.42 10.51
N ALA A 295 -33.61 -3.61 10.74
CA ALA A 295 -32.63 -4.21 9.85
C ALA A 295 -33.22 -4.47 8.45
N THR A 296 -34.47 -4.92 8.36
CA THR A 296 -35.17 -5.10 7.08
C THR A 296 -35.35 -3.77 6.34
N GLN A 297 -35.66 -2.68 7.05
CA GLN A 297 -35.72 -1.34 6.43
C GLN A 297 -34.34 -0.92 5.90
N ALA A 298 -33.26 -1.19 6.67
CA ALA A 298 -31.90 -0.91 6.24
C ALA A 298 -31.50 -1.77 5.00
N GLU A 299 -31.87 -3.05 4.96
CA GLU A 299 -31.65 -3.92 3.81
C GLU A 299 -32.31 -3.38 2.54
N GLU A 300 -33.55 -2.89 2.66
CA GLU A 300 -34.24 -2.27 1.52
C GLU A 300 -33.53 -1.02 1.00
N ILE A 301 -32.99 -0.20 1.89
CA ILE A 301 -32.20 0.98 1.53
C ILE A 301 -30.91 0.57 0.81
N ILE A 302 -30.22 -0.44 1.36
CA ILE A 302 -28.95 -0.93 0.86
C ILE A 302 -29.14 -1.56 -0.52
N THR A 303 -30.10 -2.48 -0.67
CA THR A 303 -30.32 -3.22 -1.90
C THR A 303 -30.86 -2.34 -3.04
N LYS A 304 -31.58 -1.25 -2.73
CA LYS A 304 -32.03 -0.25 -3.70
C LYS A 304 -30.96 0.77 -4.07
N THR A 305 -29.77 0.72 -3.45
CA THR A 305 -28.69 1.66 -3.77
C THR A 305 -27.93 1.18 -5.03
N PRO A 306 -27.79 2.02 -6.07
CA PRO A 306 -27.09 1.65 -7.30
C PRO A 306 -25.66 1.17 -7.01
N GLY A 307 -25.23 0.09 -7.68
CA GLY A 307 -23.90 -0.50 -7.50
C GLY A 307 -23.82 -1.56 -6.41
N VAL A 308 -24.88 -1.80 -5.63
CA VAL A 308 -24.95 -2.89 -4.66
C VAL A 308 -25.47 -4.16 -5.35
N LYS A 309 -24.78 -5.28 -5.11
CA LYS A 309 -25.15 -6.60 -5.67
C LYS A 309 -25.86 -7.48 -4.64
N TYR A 310 -25.26 -7.63 -3.45
CA TYR A 310 -25.81 -8.43 -2.36
C TYR A 310 -25.70 -7.70 -1.05
N CYS A 311 -26.65 -7.96 -0.16
CA CYS A 311 -26.61 -7.54 1.25
C CYS A 311 -26.84 -8.78 2.11
N SER A 312 -25.95 -9.03 3.06
CA SER A 312 -26.10 -10.07 4.09
C SER A 312 -26.10 -9.42 5.45
N SER A 313 -27.19 -9.60 6.20
CA SER A 313 -27.34 -9.01 7.54
C SER A 313 -27.15 -10.04 8.64
N ILE A 314 -26.52 -9.62 9.73
CA ILE A 314 -26.43 -10.38 10.98
C ILE A 314 -27.13 -9.56 12.06
N ILE A 315 -28.34 -9.97 12.40
CA ILE A 315 -29.14 -9.32 13.44
C ILE A 315 -28.70 -9.84 14.80
N GLY A 316 -28.51 -8.94 15.75
CA GLY A 316 -28.03 -9.28 17.08
C GLY A 316 -26.52 -9.33 17.22
N TYR A 317 -25.77 -8.66 16.33
CA TYR A 317 -24.31 -8.63 16.36
C TYR A 317 -23.75 -7.24 16.04
N ASN A 318 -22.73 -6.85 16.78
CA ASN A 318 -21.97 -5.62 16.55
C ASN A 318 -20.54 -5.97 16.16
N MET A 319 -20.17 -5.73 14.90
CA MET A 319 -18.84 -6.06 14.35
C MET A 319 -17.72 -5.24 14.99
N LEU A 320 -17.97 -3.99 15.38
CA LEU A 320 -16.93 -3.12 15.94
C LEU A 320 -16.50 -3.58 17.34
N SER A 321 -17.47 -4.00 18.17
CA SER A 321 -17.19 -4.56 19.49
C SER A 321 -16.99 -6.08 19.49
N GLN A 322 -17.40 -6.76 18.42
CA GLN A 322 -17.45 -8.22 18.29
C GLN A 322 -18.34 -8.90 19.36
N VAL A 323 -19.37 -8.20 19.82
CA VAL A 323 -20.29 -8.64 20.87
C VAL A 323 -21.66 -8.92 20.28
N GLN A 324 -22.30 -9.98 20.76
CA GLN A 324 -23.69 -10.28 20.45
C GLN A 324 -24.58 -9.49 21.42
N ASN A 325 -25.54 -8.75 20.89
CA ASN A 325 -26.54 -8.00 21.65
C ASN A 325 -27.86 -7.90 20.89
N THR A 326 -28.96 -7.57 21.53
CA THR A 326 -30.28 -7.56 20.90
C THR A 326 -30.58 -6.31 20.09
N TYR A 327 -29.79 -5.24 20.21
CA TYR A 327 -30.08 -3.91 19.67
C TYR A 327 -29.09 -3.45 18.57
N SER A 328 -28.29 -4.36 18.07
CA SER A 328 -27.39 -4.05 16.92
C SER A 328 -27.63 -5.02 15.77
N ALA A 329 -27.39 -4.57 14.56
CA ALA A 329 -27.24 -5.43 13.40
C ALA A 329 -26.08 -4.95 12.54
N PHE A 330 -25.46 -5.89 11.82
CA PHE A 330 -24.31 -5.67 10.97
C PHE A 330 -24.60 -6.18 9.56
N PHE A 331 -24.10 -5.46 8.54
CA PHE A 331 -24.35 -5.74 7.15
C PHE A 331 -23.04 -5.90 6.40
N PHE A 332 -22.92 -7.01 5.66
CA PHE A 332 -21.96 -7.21 4.60
C PHE A 332 -22.60 -6.80 3.29
N ILE A 333 -22.07 -5.79 2.62
CA ILE A 333 -22.61 -5.23 1.38
C ILE A 333 -21.64 -5.49 0.27
N SER A 334 -21.93 -6.47 -0.59
CA SER A 334 -21.14 -6.76 -1.78
C SER A 334 -21.57 -5.85 -2.93
N LEU A 335 -20.60 -5.27 -3.61
CA LEU A 335 -20.81 -4.36 -4.72
C LEU A 335 -20.81 -5.14 -6.05
N GLU A 336 -21.38 -4.52 -7.08
CA GLU A 336 -21.20 -5.00 -8.46
C GLU A 336 -19.73 -4.95 -8.87
N GLU A 337 -19.37 -5.75 -9.86
CA GLU A 337 -18.01 -5.77 -10.42
C GLU A 337 -17.58 -4.37 -10.88
N TRP A 338 -16.31 -4.02 -10.71
CA TRP A 338 -15.78 -2.70 -11.07
C TRP A 338 -16.09 -2.29 -12.51
N ALA A 339 -16.02 -3.23 -13.43
CA ALA A 339 -16.33 -2.99 -14.85
C ALA A 339 -17.78 -2.56 -15.13
N LYS A 340 -18.72 -2.90 -14.23
CA LYS A 340 -20.15 -2.54 -14.34
C LYS A 340 -20.46 -1.21 -13.67
N ARG A 341 -19.68 -0.78 -12.67
CA ARG A 341 -19.86 0.46 -11.90
C ARG A 341 -19.16 1.64 -12.59
N LYS A 342 -19.77 2.16 -13.66
CA LYS A 342 -19.20 3.24 -14.48
C LYS A 342 -19.68 4.63 -14.12
N LYS A 343 -20.87 4.75 -13.52
CA LYS A 343 -21.45 6.04 -13.16
C LYS A 343 -20.86 6.58 -11.86
N PRO A 344 -20.81 7.90 -11.68
CA PRO A 344 -20.29 8.52 -10.46
C PRO A 344 -20.99 8.05 -9.18
N GLU A 345 -22.32 7.86 -9.22
CA GLU A 345 -23.11 7.36 -8.10
C GLU A 345 -22.87 5.88 -7.74
N GLU A 346 -22.27 5.12 -8.67
CA GLU A 346 -21.93 3.70 -8.50
C GLU A 346 -20.49 3.50 -8.01
N GLN A 347 -19.73 4.59 -7.79
CA GLN A 347 -18.38 4.51 -7.26
C GLN A 347 -18.40 4.26 -5.74
N TYR A 348 -17.37 3.58 -5.25
CA TYR A 348 -17.25 3.11 -3.87
C TYR A 348 -17.57 4.18 -2.82
N GLU A 349 -16.95 5.34 -2.91
CA GLU A 349 -17.14 6.44 -1.96
C GLU A 349 -18.57 7.02 -2.01
N ALA A 350 -19.15 7.12 -3.23
CA ALA A 350 -20.50 7.63 -3.41
C ALA A 350 -21.54 6.63 -2.84
N ILE A 351 -21.36 5.33 -3.06
CA ILE A 351 -22.21 4.27 -2.48
C ILE A 351 -22.13 4.32 -0.95
N LYS A 352 -20.92 4.33 -0.38
CA LYS A 352 -20.69 4.39 1.07
C LYS A 352 -21.38 5.60 1.70
N ALA A 353 -21.17 6.79 1.11
CA ALA A 353 -21.79 8.02 1.57
C ALA A 353 -23.33 8.01 1.46
N SER A 354 -23.86 7.48 0.33
CA SER A 354 -25.31 7.38 0.10
C SER A 354 -25.96 6.43 1.11
N ILE A 355 -25.37 5.25 1.34
CA ILE A 355 -25.87 4.28 2.32
C ILE A 355 -25.82 4.89 3.72
N SER A 356 -24.69 5.45 4.13
CA SER A 356 -24.54 6.07 5.46
C SER A 356 -25.58 7.16 5.71
N LYS A 357 -25.77 8.07 4.72
CA LYS A 357 -26.76 9.15 4.84
C LYS A 357 -28.21 8.64 4.94
N LYS A 358 -28.56 7.66 4.13
CA LYS A 358 -29.92 7.09 4.14
C LYS A 358 -30.21 6.28 5.40
N MET A 359 -29.23 5.51 5.89
CA MET A 359 -29.37 4.73 7.12
C MET A 359 -29.43 5.61 8.38
N ASP A 360 -28.71 6.72 8.40
CA ASP A 360 -28.77 7.70 9.51
C ASP A 360 -30.16 8.38 9.60
N GLY A 361 -30.93 8.36 8.50
CA GLY A 361 -32.33 8.84 8.46
C GLY A 361 -33.36 7.86 9.00
N ILE A 362 -32.99 6.63 9.43
CA ILE A 362 -33.96 5.65 9.97
C ILE A 362 -34.37 6.07 11.39
N PRO A 363 -35.69 6.30 11.66
CA PRO A 363 -36.12 6.76 12.95
C PRO A 363 -35.79 5.78 14.07
N GLY A 364 -35.23 6.27 15.15
CA GLY A 364 -34.94 5.47 16.37
C GLY A 364 -33.76 4.50 16.22
N ALA A 365 -32.94 4.65 15.20
CA ALA A 365 -31.69 3.90 15.06
C ALA A 365 -30.54 4.82 14.60
N MET A 366 -29.31 4.49 14.96
CA MET A 366 -28.10 5.07 14.39
C MET A 366 -27.56 4.11 13.34
N GLY A 367 -27.62 4.51 12.07
CA GLY A 367 -27.10 3.74 10.95
C GLY A 367 -25.86 4.39 10.35
N PHE A 368 -24.87 3.59 9.95
CA PHE A 368 -23.66 4.09 9.31
C PHE A 368 -22.97 3.01 8.47
N ALA A 369 -22.34 3.45 7.37
CA ALA A 369 -21.48 2.62 6.56
C ALA A 369 -20.02 3.01 6.77
N PHE A 370 -19.12 2.03 6.70
CA PHE A 370 -17.68 2.22 6.90
C PHE A 370 -16.88 1.22 6.06
N PRO A 371 -15.62 1.56 5.72
CA PRO A 371 -14.78 0.66 4.96
C PRO A 371 -14.34 -0.55 5.79
N PRO A 372 -14.11 -1.71 5.15
CA PRO A 372 -13.38 -2.80 5.78
C PRO A 372 -11.94 -2.36 6.10
N PRO A 373 -11.21 -3.07 6.97
CA PRO A 373 -9.81 -2.77 7.20
C PRO A 373 -8.99 -2.97 5.92
N ALA A 374 -7.97 -2.14 5.69
CA ALA A 374 -7.11 -2.24 4.50
C ALA A 374 -6.39 -3.60 4.40
N ILE A 375 -6.09 -4.22 5.55
CA ILE A 375 -5.58 -5.59 5.64
C ILE A 375 -6.60 -6.41 6.42
N MET A 376 -7.26 -7.36 5.74
CA MET A 376 -8.21 -8.26 6.39
C MET A 376 -7.54 -9.07 7.50
N GLY A 377 -8.20 -9.09 8.67
CA GLY A 377 -7.67 -9.75 9.88
C GLY A 377 -6.86 -8.82 10.79
N VAL A 378 -6.56 -7.60 10.37
CA VAL A 378 -5.91 -6.58 11.20
C VAL A 378 -6.93 -5.49 11.57
N GLY A 379 -7.70 -5.73 12.62
CA GLY A 379 -8.80 -4.87 13.05
C GLY A 379 -10.16 -5.25 12.45
N THR A 380 -11.20 -4.50 12.83
CA THR A 380 -12.60 -4.74 12.46
C THR A 380 -13.16 -3.72 11.46
N SER A 381 -12.50 -2.58 11.30
CA SER A 381 -12.91 -1.50 10.40
C SER A 381 -11.69 -0.75 9.89
N GLY A 382 -11.87 -0.01 8.79
CA GLY A 382 -10.96 1.06 8.40
C GLY A 382 -11.13 2.30 9.30
N GLY A 383 -10.22 3.26 9.18
CA GLY A 383 -10.16 4.44 10.03
C GLY A 383 -9.34 4.24 11.30
N VAL A 384 -9.52 5.14 12.27
CA VAL A 384 -8.73 5.18 13.52
C VAL A 384 -9.44 4.43 14.62
N THR A 385 -8.74 3.46 15.24
CA THR A 385 -9.19 2.75 16.45
C THR A 385 -8.32 3.16 17.62
N PHE A 386 -8.88 4.00 18.49
CA PHE A 386 -8.25 4.57 19.66
C PHE A 386 -8.78 3.90 20.94
N ILE A 387 -7.91 3.48 21.82
CA ILE A 387 -8.24 2.79 23.06
C ILE A 387 -7.97 3.71 24.24
N LEU A 388 -9.02 4.25 24.81
CA LEU A 388 -8.95 5.09 26.03
C LEU A 388 -8.89 4.20 27.25
N GLN A 389 -7.86 4.33 28.10
CA GLN A 389 -7.54 3.43 29.23
C GLN A 389 -7.71 4.12 30.57
N ASP A 390 -8.37 3.48 31.51
CA ASP A 390 -8.30 3.80 32.94
C ASP A 390 -7.10 3.10 33.58
N ARG A 391 -6.00 3.85 33.80
CA ARG A 391 -4.77 3.33 34.39
C ARG A 391 -4.73 3.36 35.90
N ALA A 392 -5.66 4.06 36.52
CA ALA A 392 -5.80 4.14 37.99
C ALA A 392 -6.71 3.07 38.59
N GLY A 393 -7.43 2.29 37.74
CA GLY A 393 -8.34 1.24 38.22
C GLY A 393 -9.58 1.76 38.95
N LYS A 394 -10.03 2.97 38.58
CA LYS A 394 -11.24 3.59 39.16
C LYS A 394 -12.51 2.85 38.71
N ASP A 395 -13.66 3.37 39.09
CA ASP A 395 -14.95 2.78 38.75
C ASP A 395 -15.32 2.97 37.26
N ILE A 396 -16.42 2.33 36.86
CA ILE A 396 -16.94 2.42 35.49
C ILE A 396 -17.46 3.81 35.18
N ALA A 397 -17.99 4.52 36.18
CA ALA A 397 -18.52 5.87 36.01
C ALA A 397 -17.41 6.86 35.63
N PHE A 398 -16.21 6.73 36.21
CA PHE A 398 -15.05 7.52 35.84
C PHE A 398 -14.66 7.33 34.37
N LEU A 399 -14.59 6.07 33.90
CA LEU A 399 -14.31 5.79 32.50
C LEU A 399 -15.41 6.35 31.59
N ALA A 400 -16.69 6.21 31.99
CA ALA A 400 -17.82 6.69 31.20
C ALA A 400 -17.82 8.22 31.03
N GLU A 401 -17.59 8.95 32.13
CA GLU A 401 -17.51 10.42 32.10
C GLU A 401 -16.39 10.91 31.21
N ASN A 402 -15.18 10.33 31.36
CA ASN A 402 -14.04 10.72 30.55
C ASN A 402 -14.21 10.31 29.09
N THR A 403 -14.79 9.15 28.79
CA THR A 403 -15.11 8.75 27.41
C THR A 403 -16.08 9.74 26.75
N LYS A 404 -17.12 10.18 27.48
CA LYS A 404 -18.07 11.18 26.98
C LYS A 404 -17.37 12.53 26.70
N LYS A 405 -16.57 13.04 27.64
CA LYS A 405 -15.80 14.29 27.49
C LYS A 405 -14.86 14.22 26.28
N PHE A 406 -14.19 13.09 26.12
CA PHE A 406 -13.30 12.87 24.99
C PHE A 406 -14.03 12.93 23.65
N ILE A 407 -15.15 12.22 23.52
CA ILE A 407 -15.94 12.18 22.27
C ILE A 407 -16.51 13.55 21.93
N GLU A 408 -17.05 14.29 22.92
CA GLU A 408 -17.58 15.64 22.73
C GLU A 408 -16.50 16.63 22.27
N ALA A 409 -15.26 16.48 22.74
CA ALA A 409 -14.14 17.29 22.28
C ALA A 409 -13.65 16.85 20.89
N ALA A 410 -13.54 15.54 20.65
CA ALA A 410 -13.10 14.98 19.39
C ALA A 410 -14.04 15.34 18.21
N GLN A 411 -15.36 15.35 18.46
CA GLN A 411 -16.34 15.73 17.44
C GLN A 411 -16.23 17.21 16.97
N LYS A 412 -15.54 18.06 17.71
CA LYS A 412 -15.31 19.46 17.35
C LYS A 412 -14.07 19.66 16.44
N ARG A 413 -13.28 18.62 16.27
CA ARG A 413 -12.05 18.68 15.47
C ARG A 413 -12.37 18.54 13.98
N PRO A 414 -11.88 19.46 13.13
CA PRO A 414 -12.14 19.43 11.70
C PRO A 414 -11.46 18.22 10.99
N GLU A 415 -10.41 17.65 11.60
CA GLU A 415 -9.68 16.51 11.06
C GLU A 415 -10.46 15.20 11.24
N LEU A 416 -11.42 15.19 12.16
CA LEU A 416 -12.19 14.01 12.51
C LEU A 416 -13.58 14.06 11.87
N GLY A 417 -13.96 12.97 11.23
CA GLY A 417 -15.31 12.75 10.74
C GLY A 417 -16.21 12.20 11.84
N ARG A 418 -16.80 11.03 11.61
CA ARG A 418 -17.64 10.39 12.62
C ARG A 418 -16.78 9.81 13.74
N VAL A 419 -17.08 10.17 14.99
CA VAL A 419 -16.44 9.62 16.20
C VAL A 419 -17.49 8.86 16.99
N THR A 420 -17.26 7.57 17.24
CA THR A 420 -18.18 6.66 17.94
C THR A 420 -17.43 5.81 18.96
N THR A 421 -18.16 5.26 19.94
CA THR A 421 -17.60 4.30 20.90
C THR A 421 -18.43 3.03 20.95
N THR A 422 -17.76 1.91 21.19
CA THR A 422 -18.41 0.63 21.48
C THR A 422 -18.71 0.47 22.97
N PHE A 423 -18.21 1.35 23.81
CA PHE A 423 -18.42 1.32 25.24
C PHE A 423 -19.77 1.93 25.60
N LEU A 424 -20.70 1.11 26.09
CA LEU A 424 -22.07 1.46 26.50
C LEU A 424 -22.21 1.30 28.01
N PRO A 425 -21.99 2.36 28.81
CA PRO A 425 -21.95 2.24 30.28
C PRO A 425 -23.34 2.20 30.96
N THR A 426 -24.39 2.55 30.21
CA THR A 426 -25.75 2.77 30.79
C THR A 426 -26.79 1.88 30.12
N VAL A 427 -26.51 0.59 30.02
CA VAL A 427 -27.50 -0.38 29.54
C VAL A 427 -28.44 -0.78 30.68
N PRO A 428 -29.77 -0.71 30.50
CA PRO A 428 -30.74 -1.20 31.49
C PRO A 428 -30.57 -2.71 31.75
N GLN A 429 -30.50 -3.10 33.00
CA GLN A 429 -30.26 -4.48 33.42
C GLN A 429 -31.17 -4.83 34.59
N LEU A 430 -31.47 -6.11 34.77
CA LEU A 430 -32.15 -6.64 35.91
C LEU A 430 -31.13 -7.31 36.83
N PHE A 431 -31.06 -6.83 38.07
CA PHE A 431 -30.26 -7.47 39.12
C PHE A 431 -31.14 -8.39 39.93
N VAL A 432 -30.85 -9.69 39.91
CA VAL A 432 -31.53 -10.69 40.73
C VAL A 432 -30.69 -10.93 41.97
N ASP A 433 -31.13 -10.42 43.09
CA ASP A 433 -30.48 -10.61 44.39
C ASP A 433 -31.00 -11.89 45.03
N VAL A 434 -30.11 -12.82 45.30
CA VAL A 434 -30.45 -14.11 45.94
C VAL A 434 -30.20 -14.02 47.46
N ASP A 435 -31.26 -14.11 48.25
CA ASP A 435 -31.18 -14.11 49.70
C ASP A 435 -30.61 -15.45 50.20
N ARG A 436 -29.31 -15.46 50.44
CA ARG A 436 -28.58 -16.67 50.84
C ARG A 436 -29.06 -17.27 52.16
N ASP A 437 -29.48 -16.44 53.07
CA ASP A 437 -30.00 -16.91 54.40
C ASP A 437 -31.33 -17.63 54.25
N LYS A 438 -32.23 -17.11 53.40
CA LYS A 438 -33.47 -17.79 53.08
C LYS A 438 -33.22 -19.08 52.27
N VAL A 439 -32.31 -19.09 51.33
CA VAL A 439 -31.94 -20.30 50.57
C VAL A 439 -31.48 -21.41 51.52
N LEU A 440 -30.60 -21.09 52.46
CA LEU A 440 -30.11 -22.04 53.44
C LEU A 440 -31.20 -22.50 54.40
N LYS A 441 -32.04 -21.58 54.91
CA LYS A 441 -33.14 -21.91 55.81
C LYS A 441 -34.22 -22.81 55.20
N GLN A 442 -34.42 -22.67 53.86
CA GLN A 442 -35.36 -23.51 53.13
C GLN A 442 -34.75 -24.85 52.70
N GLY A 443 -33.50 -25.12 53.07
CA GLY A 443 -32.77 -26.34 52.66
C GLY A 443 -32.50 -26.45 51.16
N VAL A 444 -32.42 -25.31 50.48
CA VAL A 444 -32.14 -25.25 49.04
C VAL A 444 -30.64 -25.10 48.82
N ASN A 445 -30.12 -25.75 47.78
CA ASN A 445 -28.73 -25.55 47.37
C ASN A 445 -28.66 -24.27 46.55
N ILE A 446 -27.77 -23.34 46.91
CA ILE A 446 -27.60 -22.07 46.23
C ILE A 446 -27.21 -22.23 44.76
N SER A 447 -26.42 -23.26 44.43
CA SER A 447 -26.04 -23.55 43.06
C SER A 447 -27.22 -23.95 42.17
N ASP A 448 -28.25 -24.54 42.73
CA ASP A 448 -29.45 -24.92 41.98
C ASP A 448 -30.33 -23.69 41.68
N VAL A 449 -30.37 -22.69 42.60
CA VAL A 449 -30.99 -21.40 42.32
C VAL A 449 -30.37 -20.72 41.12
N TYR A 450 -29.03 -20.64 41.09
CA TYR A 450 -28.31 -20.05 39.93
C TYR A 450 -28.44 -20.88 38.65
N LYS A 451 -28.44 -22.22 38.72
CA LYS A 451 -28.66 -23.10 37.56
C LYS A 451 -30.06 -22.91 36.97
N VAL A 452 -31.10 -22.77 37.80
CA VAL A 452 -32.45 -22.52 37.33
C VAL A 452 -32.55 -21.16 36.65
N LEU A 453 -32.01 -20.10 37.25
CA LEU A 453 -31.96 -18.77 36.64
C LEU A 453 -31.20 -18.81 35.30
N GLN A 454 -30.03 -19.43 35.26
CA GLN A 454 -29.24 -19.56 34.05
C GLN A 454 -30.00 -20.35 32.97
N SER A 455 -30.55 -21.52 33.31
CA SER A 455 -31.15 -22.40 32.30
C SER A 455 -32.45 -21.82 31.75
N PHE A 456 -33.31 -21.25 32.59
CA PHE A 456 -34.62 -20.75 32.15
C PHE A 456 -34.53 -19.36 31.52
N MET A 457 -33.73 -18.45 32.09
CA MET A 457 -33.64 -17.07 31.62
C MET A 457 -32.58 -16.89 30.54
N GLY A 458 -31.42 -17.52 30.71
CA GLY A 458 -30.24 -17.33 29.81
C GLY A 458 -30.02 -18.43 28.78
N SER A 459 -30.43 -19.62 29.05
CA SER A 459 -30.17 -20.92 28.40
C SER A 459 -29.10 -21.77 29.10
N GLY A 460 -29.42 -23.03 29.31
CA GLY A 460 -28.51 -24.04 29.86
C GLY A 460 -28.05 -25.00 28.77
N PHE A 461 -26.75 -25.11 28.58
CA PHE A 461 -26.20 -26.17 27.72
C PHE A 461 -26.40 -27.53 28.39
N ILE A 462 -27.00 -28.49 27.68
CA ILE A 462 -27.30 -29.83 28.20
C ILE A 462 -26.28 -30.84 27.64
N ASN A 463 -26.23 -30.98 26.33
CA ASN A 463 -25.40 -32.01 25.71
C ASN A 463 -25.20 -31.75 24.21
N TYR A 464 -24.41 -32.59 23.58
CA TYR A 464 -24.27 -32.70 22.15
C TYR A 464 -24.94 -33.96 21.62
N PHE A 465 -25.48 -33.90 20.40
CA PHE A 465 -25.83 -35.10 19.64
C PHE A 465 -25.26 -35.03 18.21
N ASN A 466 -24.98 -36.20 17.66
CA ASN A 466 -24.44 -36.31 16.31
C ASN A 466 -25.54 -36.68 15.32
N ARG A 467 -25.75 -35.87 14.31
CA ARG A 467 -26.70 -36.12 13.22
C ARG A 467 -26.22 -35.50 11.92
N PHE A 468 -26.41 -36.18 10.80
CA PHE A 468 -26.00 -35.71 9.46
C PHE A 468 -24.49 -35.38 9.37
N GLY A 469 -23.63 -36.12 10.07
CA GLY A 469 -22.19 -35.89 10.08
C GLY A 469 -21.74 -34.62 10.83
N ARG A 470 -22.64 -34.02 11.62
CA ARG A 470 -22.38 -32.86 12.47
C ARG A 470 -22.72 -33.12 13.91
N GLN A 471 -22.03 -32.39 14.80
CA GLN A 471 -22.33 -32.33 16.22
C GLN A 471 -23.24 -31.12 16.48
N TRP A 472 -24.41 -31.39 17.07
CA TRP A 472 -25.43 -30.40 17.40
C TRP A 472 -25.47 -30.17 18.92
N GLN A 473 -25.68 -28.93 19.29
CA GLN A 473 -25.83 -28.57 20.72
C GLN A 473 -27.29 -28.59 21.13
N VAL A 474 -27.56 -29.09 22.33
CA VAL A 474 -28.87 -29.06 22.96
C VAL A 474 -28.86 -28.03 24.07
N PHE A 475 -29.71 -27.05 23.98
CA PHE A 475 -29.93 -26.03 25.02
C PHE A 475 -31.33 -26.12 25.57
N LEU A 476 -31.44 -25.90 26.88
CA LEU A 476 -32.69 -25.76 27.61
C LEU A 476 -32.95 -24.30 27.94
N GLN A 477 -34.14 -23.80 27.64
CA GLN A 477 -34.55 -22.44 27.96
C GLN A 477 -36.05 -22.40 28.21
N ALA A 478 -36.57 -21.45 29.02
CA ALA A 478 -37.99 -21.21 29.11
C ALA A 478 -38.55 -20.65 27.80
N GLU A 479 -39.79 -20.94 27.46
CA GLU A 479 -40.48 -20.32 26.34
C GLU A 479 -40.57 -18.79 26.53
N GLY A 480 -40.66 -18.06 25.41
CA GLY A 480 -40.63 -16.60 25.36
C GLY A 480 -41.63 -15.96 26.36
N ASP A 481 -42.84 -16.46 26.39
CA ASP A 481 -43.93 -15.91 27.23
C ASP A 481 -43.65 -15.96 28.74
N TYR A 482 -42.82 -16.93 29.15
CA TYR A 482 -42.44 -17.10 30.57
C TYR A 482 -41.16 -16.36 30.96
N ARG A 483 -40.60 -15.49 30.10
CA ARG A 483 -39.39 -14.70 30.37
C ARG A 483 -39.44 -13.27 29.82
N THR A 484 -40.65 -12.77 29.55
CA THR A 484 -40.85 -11.41 29.03
C THR A 484 -41.00 -10.37 30.15
N ASN A 485 -41.48 -10.78 31.33
CA ASN A 485 -41.75 -9.90 32.47
C ASN A 485 -40.88 -10.25 33.66
N ILE A 486 -40.63 -9.25 34.52
CA ILE A 486 -39.81 -9.41 35.74
C ILE A 486 -40.44 -10.43 36.68
N GLU A 487 -41.78 -10.44 36.78
CA GLU A 487 -42.55 -11.32 37.64
C GLU A 487 -42.39 -12.80 37.28
N ASN A 488 -42.05 -13.09 36.00
CA ASN A 488 -41.86 -14.47 35.55
C ASN A 488 -40.68 -15.15 36.25
N ILE A 489 -39.68 -14.41 36.71
CA ILE A 489 -38.53 -14.96 37.46
C ILE A 489 -39.01 -15.63 38.72
N GLY A 490 -40.01 -15.04 39.41
CA GLY A 490 -40.61 -15.58 40.64
C GLY A 490 -41.42 -16.86 40.44
N GLN A 491 -41.84 -17.17 39.21
CA GLN A 491 -42.63 -18.36 38.88
C GLN A 491 -41.81 -19.63 38.69
N PHE A 492 -40.48 -19.53 38.62
CA PHE A 492 -39.61 -20.70 38.54
C PHE A 492 -39.42 -21.32 39.93
N TYR A 493 -39.16 -22.60 39.96
CA TYR A 493 -39.04 -23.38 41.17
C TYR A 493 -37.71 -24.09 41.28
N VAL A 494 -37.22 -24.24 42.50
CA VAL A 494 -36.07 -25.08 42.85
C VAL A 494 -36.54 -26.15 43.86
N ARG A 495 -35.82 -27.28 43.95
CA ARG A 495 -36.09 -28.33 44.93
C ARG A 495 -35.19 -28.14 46.14
N ASN A 496 -35.78 -28.32 47.35
CA ASN A 496 -35.02 -28.40 48.59
C ASN A 496 -34.47 -29.82 48.80
N ASN A 497 -33.70 -30.03 49.87
CA ASN A 497 -33.11 -31.31 50.20
C ASN A 497 -34.17 -32.40 50.57
N GLU A 498 -35.38 -32.00 50.85
CA GLU A 498 -36.53 -32.88 51.11
C GLU A 498 -37.33 -33.20 49.85
N GLY A 499 -36.95 -32.66 48.72
CA GLY A 499 -37.62 -32.84 47.41
C GLY A 499 -38.84 -31.93 47.21
N GLN A 500 -39.12 -31.02 48.11
CA GLN A 500 -40.23 -30.07 48.00
C GLN A 500 -39.84 -28.93 47.03
N THR A 501 -40.84 -28.40 46.32
CA THR A 501 -40.63 -27.28 45.38
C THR A 501 -40.76 -25.94 46.14
N VAL A 502 -39.75 -25.10 46.00
CA VAL A 502 -39.66 -23.75 46.52
C VAL A 502 -39.67 -22.74 45.41
N PRO A 503 -40.62 -21.78 45.33
CA PRO A 503 -40.62 -20.77 44.26
C PRO A 503 -39.49 -19.77 44.47
N LEU A 504 -38.88 -19.32 43.34
CA LEU A 504 -37.80 -18.34 43.39
C LEU A 504 -38.25 -16.98 43.95
N SER A 505 -39.52 -16.63 43.89
CA SER A 505 -40.08 -15.42 44.52
C SER A 505 -39.84 -15.33 46.02
N THR A 506 -39.69 -16.47 46.72
CA THR A 506 -39.36 -16.51 48.16
C THR A 506 -37.88 -16.29 48.42
N LEU A 507 -37.02 -16.63 47.45
CA LEU A 507 -35.56 -16.71 47.56
C LEU A 507 -34.85 -15.53 46.93
N THR A 508 -35.52 -14.79 46.06
CA THR A 508 -34.90 -13.73 45.24
C THR A 508 -35.69 -12.43 45.33
N SER A 509 -34.99 -11.33 45.18
CA SER A 509 -35.57 -10.01 44.90
C SER A 509 -34.97 -9.47 43.58
N VAL A 510 -35.82 -8.83 42.77
CA VAL A 510 -35.40 -8.30 41.49
C VAL A 510 -35.49 -6.79 41.48
N ARG A 511 -34.45 -6.12 41.01
CA ARG A 511 -34.42 -4.66 40.90
C ARG A 511 -33.81 -4.21 39.58
N ASN A 512 -34.27 -3.08 39.05
CA ASN A 512 -33.70 -2.45 37.92
C ASN A 512 -32.37 -1.78 38.29
N ILE A 513 -31.33 -2.03 37.52
CA ILE A 513 -30.04 -1.35 37.60
C ILE A 513 -29.64 -0.85 36.23
N VAL A 514 -28.60 -0.04 36.20
CA VAL A 514 -27.95 0.42 34.97
C VAL A 514 -26.47 0.08 35.07
N GLY A 515 -25.94 -0.51 34.04
CA GLY A 515 -24.55 -0.92 34.03
C GLY A 515 -24.01 -1.09 32.59
N PRO A 516 -22.74 -1.35 32.44
CA PRO A 516 -22.17 -1.64 31.12
C PRO A 516 -22.63 -3.02 30.65
N GLU A 517 -22.86 -3.14 29.35
CA GLU A 517 -23.15 -4.44 28.74
C GLU A 517 -21.96 -5.38 28.84
N PHE A 518 -20.78 -4.85 28.56
CA PHE A 518 -19.50 -5.52 28.71
C PHE A 518 -18.41 -4.51 29.10
N THR A 519 -17.31 -5.00 29.65
CA THR A 519 -16.11 -4.22 29.91
C THR A 519 -14.94 -4.75 29.09
N LEU A 520 -14.26 -3.87 28.36
CA LEU A 520 -13.05 -4.19 27.63
C LEU A 520 -11.84 -3.98 28.56
N ARG A 521 -10.91 -4.92 28.53
CA ARG A 521 -9.57 -4.72 29.07
C ARG A 521 -8.56 -4.78 27.93
N PHE A 522 -7.75 -3.74 27.81
CA PHE A 522 -6.67 -3.67 26.85
C PHE A 522 -5.36 -3.45 27.60
N ASN A 523 -4.38 -4.34 27.40
CA ASN A 523 -3.16 -4.35 28.18
C ASN A 523 -3.42 -4.36 29.71
N LEU A 524 -4.42 -5.14 30.15
CA LEU A 524 -4.90 -5.28 31.52
C LEU A 524 -5.67 -4.05 32.09
N TYR A 525 -5.62 -2.90 31.45
CA TYR A 525 -6.38 -1.71 31.87
C TYR A 525 -7.81 -1.78 31.36
N ARG A 526 -8.75 -1.35 32.21
CA ARG A 526 -10.14 -1.15 31.78
C ARG A 526 -10.21 -0.04 30.76
N SER A 527 -10.87 -0.28 29.64
CA SER A 527 -10.73 0.58 28.46
C SER A 527 -12.05 0.80 27.74
N ALA A 528 -12.15 1.91 27.02
CA ALA A 528 -13.19 2.21 26.06
C ALA A 528 -12.58 2.28 24.66
N GLN A 529 -13.12 1.52 23.71
CA GLN A 529 -12.74 1.63 22.31
C GLN A 529 -13.51 2.77 21.65
N ILE A 530 -12.78 3.65 20.97
CA ILE A 530 -13.29 4.79 20.20
C ILE A 530 -12.87 4.60 18.77
N ASN A 531 -13.84 4.63 17.86
CA ASN A 531 -13.61 4.51 16.43
C ASN A 531 -13.87 5.88 15.78
N ALA A 532 -12.93 6.36 14.97
CA ALA A 532 -13.04 7.60 14.24
C ALA A 532 -12.67 7.41 12.76
N THR A 533 -13.28 8.18 11.88
CA THR A 533 -12.87 8.28 10.49
C THR A 533 -12.15 9.61 10.29
N ALA A 534 -11.17 9.66 9.38
CA ALA A 534 -10.65 10.94 8.93
C ALA A 534 -11.75 11.72 8.20
N ALA A 535 -11.81 13.03 8.41
CA ALA A 535 -12.71 13.90 7.65
C ALA A 535 -12.21 14.01 6.19
N ALA A 536 -13.11 14.38 5.26
CA ALA A 536 -12.75 14.55 3.86
C ALA A 536 -11.59 15.57 3.71
N GLY A 537 -10.53 15.17 3.02
CA GLY A 537 -9.32 15.98 2.82
C GLY A 537 -8.27 15.86 3.94
N PHE A 538 -8.50 15.03 4.96
CA PHE A 538 -7.53 14.73 6.01
C PHE A 538 -7.11 13.27 5.96
N SER A 539 -5.85 13.00 6.32
CA SER A 539 -5.29 11.65 6.38
C SER A 539 -5.53 10.96 7.73
N SER A 540 -5.34 9.63 7.76
CA SER A 540 -5.39 8.84 8.99
C SER A 540 -4.40 9.33 10.04
N ALA A 541 -3.17 9.69 9.63
CA ALA A 541 -2.17 10.23 10.54
C ALA A 541 -2.58 11.58 11.17
N GLN A 542 -3.23 12.45 10.41
CA GLN A 542 -3.76 13.71 10.94
C GLN A 542 -4.92 13.45 11.90
N ALA A 543 -5.79 12.50 11.60
CA ALA A 543 -6.86 12.09 12.51
C ALA A 543 -6.31 11.49 13.81
N MET A 544 -5.29 10.63 13.74
CA MET A 544 -4.61 10.08 14.92
C MET A 544 -3.98 11.18 15.78
N LYS A 545 -3.29 12.13 15.16
CA LYS A 545 -2.71 13.27 15.86
C LYS A 545 -3.75 14.14 16.54
N ALA A 546 -4.89 14.41 15.88
CA ALA A 546 -6.01 15.13 16.47
C ALA A 546 -6.57 14.40 17.70
N MET A 547 -6.68 13.06 17.67
CA MET A 547 -7.09 12.27 18.84
C MET A 547 -6.08 12.38 20.00
N GLU A 548 -4.77 12.39 19.71
CA GLU A 548 -3.73 12.58 20.72
C GLU A 548 -3.76 13.98 21.34
N GLU A 549 -4.00 15.01 20.53
CA GLU A 549 -4.15 16.39 21.00
C GLU A 549 -5.39 16.54 21.91
N VAL A 550 -6.53 16.00 21.48
CA VAL A 550 -7.75 15.97 22.30
C VAL A 550 -7.49 15.24 23.63
N PHE A 551 -6.77 14.12 23.60
CA PHE A 551 -6.40 13.40 24.81
C PHE A 551 -5.56 14.27 25.74
N ALA A 552 -4.54 14.92 25.25
CA ALA A 552 -3.64 15.79 26.03
C ALA A 552 -4.37 16.99 26.65
N GLU A 553 -5.36 17.55 25.96
CA GLU A 553 -6.14 18.72 26.39
C GLU A 553 -7.23 18.39 27.39
N THR A 554 -7.86 17.21 27.27
CA THR A 554 -9.12 16.93 27.97
C THR A 554 -9.03 15.85 29.05
N MET A 555 -8.01 14.96 28.97
CA MET A 555 -7.95 13.80 29.86
C MET A 555 -7.11 14.03 31.10
N PRO A 556 -7.53 13.52 32.27
CA PRO A 556 -6.74 13.59 33.50
C PRO A 556 -5.56 12.61 33.45
N ARG A 557 -4.59 12.81 34.36
CA ARG A 557 -3.35 12.00 34.42
C ARG A 557 -3.55 10.52 34.70
N GLU A 558 -4.67 10.17 35.26
CA GLU A 558 -5.09 8.79 35.59
C GLU A 558 -5.52 8.00 34.33
N MET A 559 -5.81 8.72 33.24
CA MET A 559 -6.17 8.12 31.97
C MET A 559 -4.90 7.91 31.12
N GLY A 560 -4.96 6.92 30.27
CA GLY A 560 -3.99 6.65 29.24
C GLY A 560 -4.67 6.31 27.93
N TYR A 561 -3.89 6.16 26.89
CA TYR A 561 -4.40 5.68 25.61
C TYR A 561 -3.44 4.70 24.95
N ASP A 562 -3.96 3.97 23.97
CA ASP A 562 -3.24 3.09 23.07
C ASP A 562 -4.00 3.01 21.74
N TYR A 563 -3.44 2.34 20.76
CA TYR A 563 -4.08 2.07 19.49
C TYR A 563 -4.32 0.59 19.29
N SER A 564 -5.29 0.22 18.45
CA SER A 564 -5.59 -1.15 18.08
C SER A 564 -5.73 -1.31 16.57
N GLY A 565 -5.66 -2.54 16.06
CA GLY A 565 -5.86 -2.86 14.66
C GLY A 565 -4.88 -2.14 13.73
N MET A 566 -5.40 -1.56 12.66
CA MET A 566 -4.61 -0.84 11.66
C MET A 566 -3.91 0.38 12.25
N SER A 567 -4.57 1.13 13.17
CA SER A 567 -3.98 2.31 13.80
C SER A 567 -2.76 1.98 14.66
N PHE A 568 -2.73 0.80 15.30
CA PHE A 568 -1.54 0.33 16.00
C PHE A 568 -0.39 0.07 15.02
N GLN A 569 -0.67 -0.52 13.86
CA GLN A 569 0.36 -0.75 12.83
C GLN A 569 0.88 0.56 12.27
N GLU A 570 -0.01 1.52 12.02
CA GLU A 570 0.36 2.87 11.57
C GLU A 570 1.21 3.61 12.61
N LYS A 571 0.82 3.59 13.87
CA LYS A 571 1.59 4.17 14.97
C LYS A 571 2.98 3.54 15.09
N LYS A 572 3.02 2.20 15.03
CA LYS A 572 4.29 1.45 15.08
C LYS A 572 5.18 1.74 13.86
N ALA A 573 4.59 1.96 12.69
CA ALA A 573 5.33 2.38 11.51
C ALA A 573 5.92 3.79 11.67
N MET A 574 5.18 4.72 12.30
CA MET A 574 5.65 6.09 12.58
C MET A 574 6.75 6.12 13.67
N GLU A 575 6.65 5.27 14.69
CA GLU A 575 7.63 5.13 15.78
C GLU A 575 8.85 4.29 15.38
N GLY A 576 8.76 3.55 14.28
CA GLY A 576 9.83 2.70 13.74
C GLY A 576 10.96 3.50 13.09
N VAL A 577 11.67 2.85 12.17
CA VAL A 577 12.72 3.51 11.40
C VAL A 577 12.11 4.62 10.56
N SER A 578 12.46 5.86 10.84
CA SER A 578 11.97 7.02 10.09
C SER A 578 12.22 6.84 8.59
N PRO A 579 11.26 7.16 7.70
CA PRO A 579 11.50 7.17 6.26
C PRO A 579 12.75 7.95 5.86
N ILE A 580 13.04 9.06 6.55
CA ILE A 580 14.25 9.85 6.34
C ILE A 580 15.51 9.03 6.62
N ALA A 581 15.51 8.19 7.66
CA ALA A 581 16.65 7.34 7.98
C ALA A 581 16.86 6.24 6.92
N ILE A 582 15.77 5.67 6.39
CA ILE A 582 15.82 4.70 5.29
C ILE A 582 16.41 5.35 4.04
N PHE A 583 15.93 6.55 3.68
CA PHE A 583 16.44 7.30 2.53
C PHE A 583 17.93 7.66 2.74
N ALA A 584 18.31 8.14 3.91
CA ALA A 584 19.70 8.48 4.23
C ALA A 584 20.61 7.25 4.15
N PHE A 585 20.17 6.10 4.63
CA PHE A 585 20.94 4.86 4.55
C PHE A 585 21.01 4.32 3.11
N SER A 586 19.93 4.38 2.33
CA SER A 586 19.96 4.05 0.90
C SER A 586 20.93 4.97 0.15
N PHE A 587 20.89 6.26 0.45
CA PHE A 587 21.79 7.24 -0.14
C PHE A 587 23.26 6.98 0.24
N LEU A 588 23.53 6.60 1.49
CA LEU A 588 24.86 6.22 1.95
C LEU A 588 25.38 4.96 1.23
N CYS A 589 24.54 3.92 1.09
CA CYS A 589 24.92 2.71 0.36
C CYS A 589 25.29 3.03 -1.09
N VAL A 590 24.48 3.83 -1.77
CA VAL A 590 24.77 4.25 -3.15
C VAL A 590 26.05 5.07 -3.21
N PHE A 591 26.25 5.99 -2.27
CA PHE A 591 27.46 6.80 -2.18
C PHE A 591 28.73 5.95 -2.05
N LEU A 592 28.70 4.96 -1.14
CA LEU A 592 29.86 4.09 -0.89
C LEU A 592 30.18 3.19 -2.11
N ILE A 593 29.15 2.67 -2.79
CA ILE A 593 29.33 1.87 -4.02
C ILE A 593 29.92 2.73 -5.13
N LEU A 594 29.39 3.94 -5.34
CA LEU A 594 29.93 4.89 -6.32
C LEU A 594 31.37 5.29 -5.97
N ALA A 595 31.69 5.52 -4.69
CA ALA A 595 33.03 5.86 -4.27
C ALA A 595 34.02 4.72 -4.56
N ALA A 596 33.62 3.48 -4.33
CA ALA A 596 34.41 2.30 -4.67
C ALA A 596 34.60 2.14 -6.19
N GLN A 597 33.52 2.36 -6.97
CA GLN A 597 33.56 2.24 -8.44
C GLN A 597 34.45 3.30 -9.10
N TYR A 598 34.32 4.56 -8.67
CA TYR A 598 35.07 5.65 -9.27
C TYR A 598 36.47 5.83 -8.67
N GLU A 599 36.81 5.07 -7.63
CA GLU A 599 38.05 5.25 -6.85
C GLU A 599 38.23 6.72 -6.39
N SER A 600 37.10 7.37 -6.08
CA SER A 600 37.03 8.80 -5.77
C SER A 600 35.94 9.11 -4.77
N TRP A 601 36.26 9.93 -3.76
CA TRP A 601 35.28 10.43 -2.79
C TRP A 601 34.47 11.64 -3.30
N SER A 602 34.95 12.32 -4.34
CA SER A 602 34.30 13.52 -4.86
C SER A 602 33.23 13.21 -5.92
N LEU A 603 33.50 12.29 -6.85
CA LEU A 603 32.60 11.98 -7.95
C LEU A 603 31.20 11.52 -7.54
N PRO A 604 31.00 10.71 -6.49
CA PRO A 604 29.67 10.34 -6.01
C PRO A 604 28.75 11.53 -5.73
N PHE A 605 29.29 12.65 -5.23
CA PHE A 605 28.50 13.87 -5.02
C PHE A 605 27.96 14.43 -6.31
N SER A 606 28.71 14.36 -7.43
CA SER A 606 28.26 14.81 -8.75
C SER A 606 27.03 14.05 -9.24
N VAL A 607 26.95 12.78 -8.88
CA VAL A 607 25.82 11.88 -9.24
C VAL A 607 24.62 12.15 -8.31
N LEU A 608 24.84 12.16 -7.01
CA LEU A 608 23.76 12.14 -6.02
C LEU A 608 23.08 13.49 -5.82
N LEU A 609 23.76 14.60 -6.11
CA LEU A 609 23.18 15.95 -6.02
C LEU A 609 21.98 16.17 -6.98
N GLY A 610 21.84 15.35 -8.01
CA GLY A 610 20.68 15.38 -8.89
C GLY A 610 19.41 14.72 -8.31
N THR A 611 19.54 13.86 -7.31
CA THR A 611 18.41 13.07 -6.75
C THR A 611 17.30 13.93 -6.12
N PRO A 612 17.59 15.02 -5.36
CA PRO A 612 16.55 15.87 -4.80
C PRO A 612 15.59 16.47 -5.82
N VAL A 613 16.03 16.64 -7.05
CA VAL A 613 15.17 17.15 -8.15
C VAL A 613 14.07 16.12 -8.49
N ALA A 614 14.43 14.83 -8.53
CA ALA A 614 13.46 13.75 -8.75
C ALA A 614 12.45 13.68 -7.60
N VAL A 615 12.91 13.81 -6.36
CA VAL A 615 12.04 13.81 -5.17
C VAL A 615 11.08 15.01 -5.19
N ALA A 616 11.57 16.20 -5.56
CA ALA A 616 10.73 17.39 -5.73
C ALA A 616 9.63 17.17 -6.80
N GLY A 617 9.99 16.55 -7.93
CA GLY A 617 9.04 16.18 -8.96
C GLY A 617 7.98 15.21 -8.47
N ALA A 618 8.38 14.17 -7.73
CA ALA A 618 7.47 13.20 -7.15
C ALA A 618 6.46 13.86 -6.20
N PHE A 619 6.92 14.70 -5.28
CA PHE A 619 6.05 15.44 -4.36
C PHE A 619 5.12 16.42 -5.10
N ALA A 620 5.62 17.09 -6.14
CA ALA A 620 4.78 17.93 -6.99
C ALA A 620 3.65 17.12 -7.65
N GLY A 621 3.93 15.90 -8.12
CA GLY A 621 2.94 15.00 -8.69
C GLY A 621 1.88 14.55 -7.67
N LEU A 622 2.30 14.20 -6.45
CA LEU A 622 1.37 13.84 -5.36
C LEU A 622 0.47 15.00 -4.98
N LEU A 623 1.03 16.21 -4.83
CA LEU A 623 0.26 17.44 -4.54
C LEU A 623 -0.72 17.76 -5.67
N PHE A 624 -0.28 17.67 -6.93
CA PHE A 624 -1.13 17.96 -8.09
C PHE A 624 -2.36 17.04 -8.17
N ARG A 625 -2.20 15.77 -7.74
CA ARG A 625 -3.29 14.79 -7.74
C ARG A 625 -3.98 14.65 -6.38
N SER A 626 -3.59 15.45 -5.39
CA SER A 626 -4.11 15.38 -4.01
C SER A 626 -3.97 13.98 -3.38
N PHE A 627 -2.85 13.31 -3.65
CA PHE A 627 -2.53 12.03 -3.05
C PHE A 627 -1.73 12.20 -1.75
N GLU A 628 -1.90 11.26 -0.85
CA GLU A 628 -1.17 11.16 0.42
C GLU A 628 0.19 10.48 0.24
N ASN A 629 1.13 10.82 1.12
CA ASN A 629 2.42 10.14 1.20
C ASN A 629 2.28 8.83 2.00
N ASN A 630 1.82 7.79 1.34
CA ASN A 630 1.65 6.44 1.89
C ASN A 630 2.81 5.51 1.51
N ILE A 631 2.75 4.25 1.92
CA ILE A 631 3.79 3.25 1.62
C ILE A 631 4.09 3.17 0.12
N TYR A 632 3.09 3.23 -0.76
CA TYR A 632 3.30 3.13 -2.21
C TYR A 632 4.04 4.34 -2.78
N ALA A 633 3.76 5.55 -2.27
CA ALA A 633 4.52 6.74 -2.60
C ALA A 633 5.98 6.62 -2.14
N GLN A 634 6.20 6.14 -0.92
CA GLN A 634 7.54 5.95 -0.35
C GLN A 634 8.35 4.90 -1.12
N ILE A 635 7.73 3.80 -1.53
CA ILE A 635 8.34 2.79 -2.42
C ILE A 635 8.77 3.44 -3.73
N GLY A 636 7.90 4.25 -4.35
CA GLY A 636 8.21 5.01 -5.56
C GLY A 636 9.39 5.97 -5.36
N LEU A 637 9.45 6.66 -4.22
CA LEU A 637 10.56 7.56 -3.87
C LEU A 637 11.90 6.81 -3.71
N VAL A 638 11.92 5.66 -3.03
CA VAL A 638 13.14 4.82 -2.92
C VAL A 638 13.64 4.42 -4.30
N MET A 639 12.72 3.99 -5.18
CA MET A 639 13.07 3.60 -6.54
C MET A 639 13.65 4.77 -7.35
N LEU A 640 13.11 5.98 -7.18
CA LEU A 640 13.58 7.18 -7.85
C LEU A 640 15.03 7.55 -7.50
N ILE A 641 15.53 7.20 -6.31
CA ILE A 641 16.93 7.41 -5.93
C ILE A 641 17.84 6.65 -6.92
N GLY A 642 17.56 5.38 -7.15
CA GLY A 642 18.31 4.55 -8.09
C GLY A 642 18.20 5.02 -9.53
N LEU A 643 16.98 5.36 -9.98
CA LEU A 643 16.71 5.81 -11.33
C LEU A 643 17.35 7.17 -11.66
N ALA A 644 17.25 8.13 -10.75
CA ALA A 644 17.87 9.44 -10.92
C ALA A 644 19.39 9.33 -10.90
N ALA A 645 19.96 8.49 -10.03
CA ALA A 645 21.38 8.21 -9.98
C ALA A 645 21.88 7.59 -11.29
N LYS A 646 21.12 6.67 -11.91
CA LYS A 646 21.48 6.03 -13.19
C LYS A 646 21.73 7.04 -14.30
N ASN A 647 20.84 8.01 -14.49
CA ASN A 647 21.00 9.05 -15.50
C ASN A 647 22.27 9.89 -15.26
N ALA A 648 22.54 10.19 -13.98
CA ALA A 648 23.73 10.95 -13.60
C ALA A 648 25.01 10.13 -13.77
N ILE A 649 25.02 8.85 -13.40
CA ILE A 649 26.15 7.94 -13.58
C ILE A 649 26.58 7.92 -15.04
N LEU A 650 25.64 7.74 -15.98
CA LEU A 650 25.96 7.68 -17.41
C LEU A 650 26.61 8.97 -17.91
N ILE A 651 26.16 10.15 -17.48
CA ILE A 651 26.75 11.43 -17.90
C ILE A 651 28.15 11.59 -17.28
N VAL A 652 28.29 11.31 -15.98
CA VAL A 652 29.53 11.50 -15.22
C VAL A 652 30.63 10.55 -15.70
N GLU A 653 30.28 9.28 -15.98
CA GLU A 653 31.21 8.28 -16.51
C GLU A 653 31.80 8.72 -17.84
N PHE A 654 30.97 9.13 -18.80
CA PHE A 654 31.44 9.58 -20.11
C PHE A 654 32.15 10.92 -19.99
N ALA A 655 31.77 11.80 -19.09
CA ALA A 655 32.53 13.03 -18.85
C ALA A 655 33.93 12.72 -18.27
N LYS A 656 34.03 11.74 -17.33
CA LYS A 656 35.30 11.27 -16.79
C LYS A 656 36.22 10.69 -17.91
N MET A 657 35.68 9.81 -18.75
CA MET A 657 36.40 9.22 -19.88
C MET A 657 36.94 10.28 -20.84
N GLU A 658 36.17 11.32 -21.16
CA GLU A 658 36.65 12.42 -22.05
C GLU A 658 37.68 13.30 -21.32
N TYR A 659 37.56 13.52 -20.05
CA TYR A 659 38.55 14.22 -19.21
C TYR A 659 39.90 13.46 -19.18
N GLU A 660 39.88 12.14 -19.04
CA GLU A 660 41.06 11.28 -19.05
C GLU A 660 41.76 11.24 -20.44
N LYS A 661 41.02 11.52 -21.52
CA LYS A 661 41.58 11.71 -22.86
C LYS A 661 42.29 13.07 -23.07
N GLY A 662 42.27 13.96 -22.03
CA GLY A 662 42.96 15.25 -22.06
C GLY A 662 42.08 16.46 -22.37
N GLU A 663 40.77 16.31 -22.45
CA GLU A 663 39.83 17.43 -22.62
C GLU A 663 39.75 18.30 -21.36
N THR A 664 39.38 19.56 -21.51
CA THR A 664 39.09 20.41 -20.36
C THR A 664 37.86 19.91 -19.57
N ILE A 665 37.77 20.15 -18.25
CA ILE A 665 36.63 19.71 -17.43
C ILE A 665 35.29 20.17 -18.02
N MET A 666 35.24 21.40 -18.57
CA MET A 666 34.03 21.94 -19.18
C MET A 666 33.67 21.21 -20.49
N GLU A 667 34.65 20.99 -21.37
CA GLU A 667 34.45 20.30 -22.66
C GLU A 667 34.08 18.83 -22.43
N ALA A 668 34.75 18.16 -21.47
CA ALA A 668 34.46 16.80 -21.06
C ALA A 668 33.02 16.65 -20.54
N ALA A 669 32.56 17.57 -19.69
CA ALA A 669 31.19 17.60 -19.21
C ALA A 669 30.14 17.76 -20.32
N LEU A 670 30.41 18.68 -21.30
CA LEU A 670 29.49 18.92 -22.42
C LEU A 670 29.51 17.78 -23.45
N LYS A 671 30.68 17.17 -23.72
CA LYS A 671 30.76 15.99 -24.58
C LYS A 671 30.06 14.78 -23.98
N GLY A 672 30.27 14.49 -22.70
CA GLY A 672 29.58 13.43 -21.96
C GLY A 672 28.05 13.61 -22.00
N ALA A 673 27.57 14.83 -21.72
CA ALA A 673 26.19 15.18 -21.83
C ALA A 673 25.62 15.00 -23.26
N ARG A 674 26.34 15.39 -24.28
CA ARG A 674 25.94 15.24 -25.72
C ARG A 674 25.80 13.77 -26.13
N LEU A 675 26.78 12.95 -25.78
CA LEU A 675 26.81 11.54 -26.15
C LEU A 675 25.70 10.74 -25.48
N ARG A 676 25.30 11.13 -24.26
CA ARG A 676 24.36 10.39 -23.47
C ARG A 676 22.92 10.93 -23.46
N LEU A 677 22.65 12.09 -24.09
CA LEU A 677 21.30 12.65 -24.11
C LEU A 677 20.27 11.70 -24.76
N ARG A 678 20.60 11.11 -25.91
CA ARG A 678 19.69 10.23 -26.66
C ARG A 678 19.33 8.96 -25.86
N PRO A 679 20.32 8.19 -25.35
CA PRO A 679 20.05 7.07 -24.47
C PRO A 679 19.19 7.42 -23.27
N ILE A 680 19.55 8.46 -22.51
CA ILE A 680 18.85 8.90 -21.31
C ILE A 680 17.39 9.26 -21.60
N LEU A 681 17.13 10.05 -22.65
CA LEU A 681 15.76 10.41 -23.00
C LEU A 681 14.95 9.21 -23.49
N MET A 682 15.57 8.30 -24.25
CA MET A 682 14.92 7.07 -24.73
C MET A 682 14.47 6.19 -23.56
N THR A 683 15.35 5.95 -22.62
CA THR A 683 15.05 5.12 -21.44
C THR A 683 14.09 5.81 -20.48
N SER A 684 14.23 7.13 -20.30
CA SER A 684 13.29 7.91 -19.47
C SER A 684 11.89 7.92 -20.08
N PHE A 685 11.73 8.13 -21.38
CA PHE A 685 10.42 8.07 -22.04
C PHE A 685 9.84 6.66 -22.00
N ALA A 686 10.65 5.63 -22.23
CA ALA A 686 10.22 4.24 -22.14
C ALA A 686 9.69 3.93 -20.72
N PHE A 687 10.41 4.37 -19.70
CA PHE A 687 10.01 4.18 -18.30
C PHE A 687 8.75 4.98 -17.93
N ILE A 688 8.70 6.29 -18.26
CA ILE A 688 7.56 7.16 -17.98
C ILE A 688 6.30 6.60 -18.67
N LEU A 689 6.36 6.29 -19.98
CA LEU A 689 5.22 5.75 -20.70
C LEU A 689 4.84 4.34 -20.24
N GLY A 690 5.83 3.53 -19.84
CA GLY A 690 5.58 2.23 -19.19
C GLY A 690 4.82 2.33 -17.85
N CYS A 691 4.96 3.45 -17.13
CA CYS A 691 4.25 3.71 -15.88
C CYS A 691 2.89 4.42 -16.06
N VAL A 692 2.57 4.94 -17.25
CA VAL A 692 1.28 5.62 -17.51
C VAL A 692 0.09 4.73 -17.19
N PRO A 693 0.03 3.45 -17.61
CA PRO A 693 -1.09 2.58 -17.26
C PRO A 693 -1.30 2.42 -15.74
N LEU A 694 -0.22 2.48 -14.94
CA LEU A 694 -0.33 2.51 -13.47
C LEU A 694 -0.98 3.81 -12.98
N ALA A 695 -0.55 4.96 -13.51
CA ALA A 695 -1.04 6.26 -13.06
C ALA A 695 -2.51 6.53 -13.40
N ILE A 696 -3.06 5.87 -14.45
CA ILE A 696 -4.47 5.98 -14.86
C ILE A 696 -5.28 4.74 -14.51
N ALA A 697 -4.73 3.83 -13.70
CA ALA A 697 -5.38 2.58 -13.32
C ALA A 697 -6.78 2.79 -12.75
N SER A 698 -7.68 1.86 -12.99
CA SER A 698 -9.03 1.79 -12.44
C SER A 698 -9.30 0.39 -11.88
N GLY A 699 -10.41 0.19 -11.19
CA GLY A 699 -10.78 -1.12 -10.64
C GLY A 699 -10.13 -1.43 -9.28
N ALA A 700 -10.01 -2.69 -8.95
CA ALA A 700 -9.45 -3.14 -7.67
C ALA A 700 -7.98 -2.73 -7.51
N GLY A 701 -7.61 -2.18 -6.36
CA GLY A 701 -6.25 -1.70 -6.08
C GLY A 701 -5.80 -0.50 -6.94
N ALA A 702 -6.76 0.29 -7.43
CA ALA A 702 -6.48 1.40 -8.34
C ALA A 702 -5.68 2.51 -7.67
N ILE A 703 -6.02 2.88 -6.42
CA ILE A 703 -5.39 4.00 -5.72
C ILE A 703 -3.91 3.72 -5.47
N SER A 704 -3.56 2.53 -5.01
CA SER A 704 -2.16 2.11 -4.81
C SER A 704 -1.34 2.22 -6.09
N ARG A 705 -1.89 1.75 -7.23
CA ARG A 705 -1.26 1.85 -8.55
C ARG A 705 -1.10 3.30 -8.99
N GLN A 706 -2.15 4.11 -8.84
CA GLN A 706 -2.14 5.52 -9.22
C GLN A 706 -1.12 6.32 -8.41
N VAL A 707 -1.06 6.13 -7.10
CA VAL A 707 -0.09 6.81 -6.22
C VAL A 707 1.34 6.48 -6.65
N MET A 708 1.65 5.20 -6.81
CA MET A 708 2.97 4.75 -7.20
C MET A 708 3.35 5.23 -8.61
N GLY A 709 2.45 5.04 -9.60
CA GLY A 709 2.67 5.49 -10.97
C GLY A 709 2.87 7.00 -11.05
N THR A 710 2.09 7.80 -10.31
CA THR A 710 2.23 9.26 -10.26
C THR A 710 3.58 9.67 -9.68
N THR A 711 3.96 9.11 -8.51
CA THR A 711 5.24 9.40 -7.85
C THR A 711 6.40 9.18 -8.82
N VAL A 712 6.38 8.04 -9.50
CA VAL A 712 7.47 7.65 -10.39
C VAL A 712 7.50 8.46 -11.68
N ILE A 713 6.36 8.71 -12.33
CA ILE A 713 6.28 9.50 -13.56
C ILE A 713 6.76 10.93 -13.32
N PHE A 714 6.22 11.61 -12.32
CA PHE A 714 6.59 13.00 -12.06
C PHE A 714 8.03 13.14 -11.56
N GLY A 715 8.50 12.18 -10.74
CA GLY A 715 9.88 12.14 -10.29
C GLY A 715 10.85 11.91 -11.44
N MET A 716 10.56 10.94 -12.32
CA MET A 716 11.39 10.65 -13.49
C MET A 716 11.35 11.77 -14.54
N ALA A 717 10.19 12.42 -14.72
CA ALA A 717 10.08 13.60 -15.57
C ALA A 717 10.99 14.73 -15.06
N ALA A 718 10.95 15.03 -13.75
CA ALA A 718 11.83 16.04 -13.17
C ALA A 718 13.31 15.67 -13.31
N ALA A 719 13.67 14.41 -13.08
CA ALA A 719 15.03 13.92 -13.32
C ALA A 719 15.50 14.07 -14.77
N SER A 720 14.61 13.81 -15.73
CA SER A 720 14.95 13.80 -17.16
C SER A 720 14.87 15.16 -17.84
N PHE A 721 14.08 16.12 -17.30
CA PHE A 721 13.91 17.43 -17.92
C PHE A 721 14.56 18.58 -17.12
N ILE A 722 14.83 18.38 -15.82
CA ILE A 722 15.45 19.41 -14.97
C ILE A 722 16.84 18.96 -14.49
N ALA A 723 16.94 17.78 -13.84
CA ALA A 723 18.22 17.34 -13.26
C ALA A 723 19.28 17.14 -14.35
N ILE A 724 18.90 16.71 -15.56
CA ILE A 724 19.84 16.49 -16.66
C ILE A 724 20.66 17.75 -17.04
N PHE A 725 20.12 18.96 -16.84
CA PHE A 725 20.87 20.22 -17.02
C PHE A 725 21.83 20.51 -15.87
N LEU A 726 21.50 20.02 -14.66
CA LEU A 726 22.28 20.29 -13.45
C LEU A 726 23.44 19.29 -13.27
N ILE A 727 23.31 18.06 -13.76
CA ILE A 727 24.35 17.01 -13.65
C ILE A 727 25.69 17.45 -14.24
N PRO A 728 25.81 18.02 -15.46
CA PRO A 728 27.07 18.53 -16.00
C PRO A 728 27.66 19.68 -15.14
N VAL A 729 26.80 20.47 -14.49
CA VAL A 729 27.22 21.56 -13.59
C VAL A 729 27.81 20.99 -12.31
N THR A 730 27.13 20.01 -11.67
CA THR A 730 27.63 19.36 -10.44
C THR A 730 28.97 18.66 -10.71
N TYR A 731 29.10 17.96 -11.84
CA TYR A 731 30.37 17.37 -12.26
C TYR A 731 31.46 18.42 -12.39
N TYR A 732 31.21 19.51 -13.15
CA TYR A 732 32.18 20.60 -13.34
C TYR A 732 32.63 21.24 -12.01
N VAL A 733 31.69 21.50 -11.10
CA VAL A 733 31.99 22.15 -9.82
C VAL A 733 32.78 21.21 -8.91
N VAL A 734 32.36 19.95 -8.79
CA VAL A 734 33.00 18.95 -7.93
C VAL A 734 34.43 18.67 -8.40
N GLU A 735 34.64 18.43 -9.71
CA GLU A 735 35.97 18.20 -10.27
C GLU A 735 36.87 19.42 -10.14
N LYS A 736 36.34 20.63 -10.35
CA LYS A 736 37.08 21.87 -10.16
C LYS A 736 37.53 22.09 -8.71
N LEU A 737 36.71 21.70 -7.73
CA LEU A 737 37.03 21.76 -6.32
C LEU A 737 38.05 20.69 -5.93
N ALA A 738 37.89 19.46 -6.43
CA ALA A 738 38.81 18.36 -6.17
C ALA A 738 40.23 18.66 -6.71
N ASN A 739 40.31 19.21 -7.92
CA ASN A 739 41.59 19.58 -8.52
C ASN A 739 42.27 20.84 -7.90
N LYS A 740 41.51 21.70 -7.22
CA LYS A 740 42.08 22.81 -6.44
C LYS A 740 42.72 22.37 -5.12
N GLY A 741 42.29 21.22 -4.56
CA GLY A 741 42.80 20.66 -3.30
C GLY A 741 44.06 19.79 -3.46
N GLY A 742 44.39 19.36 -4.69
CA GLY A 742 45.59 18.57 -5.01
C GLY A 742 46.46 19.32 -6.02
N ALA A 743 47.59 19.82 -5.60
CA ALA A 743 48.56 20.44 -6.49
C ALA A 743 48.91 19.47 -7.66
N GLY A 744 48.47 19.81 -8.87
CA GLY A 744 49.00 19.40 -10.15
C GLY A 744 49.41 17.93 -10.34
N LYS A 745 48.44 17.04 -10.56
CA LYS A 745 48.68 15.84 -11.37
C LYS A 745 48.29 16.18 -12.82
N THR A 746 49.26 16.65 -13.59
CA THR A 746 49.21 16.61 -15.07
C THR A 746 48.96 15.17 -15.48
N PRO A 747 48.12 14.87 -16.46
CA PRO A 747 47.97 13.52 -16.98
C PRO A 747 49.34 13.07 -17.50
N THR A 748 49.91 12.02 -16.94
CA THR A 748 51.06 11.34 -17.48
C THR A 748 50.64 10.73 -18.82
N ALA A 749 51.07 11.37 -19.91
CA ALA A 749 51.06 10.75 -21.23
C ALA A 749 51.76 9.40 -21.09
N SER A 750 51.06 8.30 -21.35
CA SER A 750 51.63 6.98 -21.45
C SER A 750 52.69 7.02 -22.55
N ALA A 751 53.95 6.75 -22.19
CA ALA A 751 55.04 6.61 -23.12
C ALA A 751 54.72 5.49 -24.13
N PRO A 752 55.08 5.63 -25.42
CA PRO A 752 54.86 4.60 -26.40
C PRO A 752 55.66 3.34 -26.03
N GLY A 753 54.96 2.18 -26.04
CA GLY A 753 55.53 0.89 -25.72
C GLY A 753 56.77 0.60 -26.58
N ARG A 754 57.81 0.10 -25.92
CA ARG A 754 58.90 -0.59 -26.60
C ARG A 754 58.36 -1.92 -27.15
N GLU A 755 58.48 -2.06 -28.44
CA GLU A 755 58.47 -3.39 -29.10
C GLU A 755 59.60 -4.25 -28.50
N GLU A 756 59.26 -5.43 -27.99
CA GLU A 756 60.00 -6.69 -28.06
C GLU A 756 59.02 -7.86 -28.06
#